data_44dbefd69a2389615bfb803dd5503cb8
#
_entry.id   44dbefd69a2389615bfb803dd5503cb8
#
_cell.length_a   1.000
_cell.length_b   1.000
_cell.length_c   1.000
_cell.angle_alpha   90.00
_cell.angle_beta   90.00
_cell.angle_gamma   90.00
#
_symmetry.space_group_name_H-M   'P 1'
#
loop_
_entity.id
_entity.type
_entity.pdbx_description
1 polymer ?
#
loop_
_entity_poly.entity_id
_entity_poly.type
_entity_poly.pdbx_seq_one_letter_code
_entity_poly.pdbx_strand_id
1 'polypeptide(L)'
;NGGAQVLYVDLIASVFDVKFNSTNPNPTDKSFSFTIGDTNYLDSTGHYYEFISLVDVTWTESEALAENLTYFGLQGYLATLSSDAENQIAAVQTNNFGWIGASDAAVEGDWRWVTGPEGLQNGGSGVPFWSGLGVGSGGFPVNGEYSNWNEPNEPNNAGNENYAHVTSPNIGQPGTWNDLPNPAAGGGDYQSQGFFVEYGGMPEDPELNLSSSTNLIAPVLEINNFNGCANEFDGLQGTSNIGNGDLYWYDSQEGGSLIFTGPIFNPDTSESTQFYVSPFADGECESYNRIEVSATFIPGPNPVAPNVTVDQCTYTVEELVTEILLNDECANISNITYSTGTNFDDVDGIGFFSEPSENFEFSQGIILSSGNASLGTGPNQSIGGASSGIFGWPGDEDLTSLLGPGEETLNATVIEFDFVPISNTISFRFIMASEEYDQGFFECSFSDVFGFFLTDQEGITTNLAVLPNTDTPILVTNVHLANDDCDAENPQYFDQYVPEGASPVAYDGFTVPFTAQSEVVPGQTYHIKLAVADAGDSSLDTAVYLEGGSFDLGLDLGEDILIENGLAPCPQDPYIIDTFTENGEYTWYVNGLEIEDANTSTLEVFESGNYSVNVSYGENCNYSADLLIEYYLPLSIDLPQAVISCDNNFTSGFGTFDLSQQTEVISALITTNTTITYFETIEDAENNLSSINDLSSYDNIIPFNQTIYVRIVEDTYPNCFSIA
;
A
#
# COMPACT_ATOMS: atom_id res chain seq x y z
N ASN A 1 34.05 5.22 -61.32
CA ASN A 1 35.33 4.58 -61.21
C ASN A 1 35.88 4.27 -62.59
N GLY A 2 36.91 4.96 -63.09
CA GLY A 2 37.45 5.00 -64.43
C GLY A 2 37.93 3.69 -65.04
N GLY A 3 37.09 2.66 -65.14
CA GLY A 3 37.33 1.44 -65.92
C GLY A 3 38.40 0.47 -65.40
N ALA A 4 38.85 0.60 -64.12
CA ALA A 4 39.74 -0.40 -63.52
C ALA A 4 38.92 -1.63 -63.14
N GLN A 5 39.31 -2.81 -63.63
CA GLN A 5 38.74 -4.08 -63.16
C GLN A 5 39.15 -4.31 -61.70
N VAL A 6 38.17 -4.28 -60.77
CA VAL A 6 38.37 -4.67 -59.39
C VAL A 6 38.20 -6.18 -59.28
N LEU A 7 39.16 -6.87 -58.69
CA LEU A 7 39.06 -8.31 -58.46
C LEU A 7 37.95 -8.58 -57.42
N TYR A 8 37.17 -9.63 -57.61
CA TYR A 8 36.11 -10.05 -56.69
C TYR A 8 36.60 -10.24 -55.25
N VAL A 9 37.82 -10.76 -55.04
CA VAL A 9 38.46 -10.88 -53.72
C VAL A 9 38.75 -9.53 -53.07
N ASP A 10 39.07 -8.49 -53.84
CA ASP A 10 39.34 -7.14 -53.31
C ASP A 10 38.05 -6.45 -52.89
N LEU A 11 36.97 -6.71 -53.63
CA LEU A 11 35.62 -6.23 -53.27
C LEU A 11 35.15 -6.84 -51.96
N ILE A 12 35.27 -8.18 -51.81
CA ILE A 12 34.95 -8.88 -50.56
C ILE A 12 35.80 -8.36 -49.41
N ALA A 13 37.12 -8.23 -49.57
CA ALA A 13 37.98 -7.69 -48.55
C ALA A 13 37.58 -6.28 -48.11
N SER A 14 37.17 -5.43 -49.08
CA SER A 14 36.70 -4.07 -48.78
C SER A 14 35.39 -4.04 -47.97
N VAL A 15 34.50 -4.99 -48.20
CA VAL A 15 33.28 -5.12 -47.41
C VAL A 15 33.60 -5.51 -45.96
N PHE A 16 34.56 -6.43 -45.73
CA PHE A 16 35.01 -6.83 -44.38
C PHE A 16 35.76 -5.72 -43.65
N ASP A 17 36.33 -4.75 -44.36
CA ASP A 17 37.03 -3.61 -43.78
C ASP A 17 36.11 -2.45 -43.37
N VAL A 18 34.82 -2.54 -43.67
CA VAL A 18 33.85 -1.51 -43.26
C VAL A 18 33.65 -1.57 -41.74
N LYS A 19 33.96 -0.46 -41.07
CA LYS A 19 33.74 -0.30 -39.62
C LYS A 19 32.69 0.77 -39.39
N PHE A 20 31.75 0.47 -38.52
CA PHE A 20 30.79 1.45 -38.04
C PHE A 20 31.30 2.04 -36.74
N ASN A 21 31.18 3.34 -36.58
CA ASN A 21 31.45 4.06 -35.34
C ASN A 21 30.35 5.10 -35.10
N SER A 22 29.74 5.10 -33.92
CA SER A 22 28.77 6.10 -33.50
C SER A 22 29.36 6.96 -32.38
N THR A 23 29.20 8.27 -32.51
CA THR A 23 29.54 9.23 -31.46
C THR A 23 28.30 9.55 -30.59
N ASN A 24 27.14 8.96 -30.91
CA ASN A 24 25.96 9.11 -30.10
C ASN A 24 26.07 8.21 -28.87
N PRO A 25 25.97 8.73 -27.64
CA PRO A 25 26.00 7.93 -26.40
C PRO A 25 24.80 6.97 -26.29
N ASN A 26 23.71 7.25 -26.98
CA ASN A 26 22.51 6.40 -27.04
C ASN A 26 22.22 6.03 -28.51
N PRO A 27 22.99 5.11 -29.11
CA PRO A 27 22.78 4.71 -30.48
C PRO A 27 21.45 3.95 -30.60
N THR A 28 20.79 4.12 -31.73
CA THR A 28 19.62 3.30 -32.12
C THR A 28 20.04 2.29 -33.18
N ASP A 29 19.25 1.24 -33.35
CA ASP A 29 19.45 0.25 -34.42
C ASP A 29 19.61 0.92 -35.77
N LYS A 30 20.48 0.37 -36.59
CA LYS A 30 20.78 0.86 -37.92
C LYS A 30 20.77 -0.28 -38.93
N SER A 31 20.21 -0.03 -40.08
CA SER A 31 20.36 -0.92 -41.23
C SER A 31 21.45 -0.41 -42.18
N PHE A 32 22.28 -1.31 -42.61
CA PHE A 32 23.33 -1.08 -43.60
C PHE A 32 23.02 -1.87 -44.86
N SER A 33 23.04 -1.20 -45.99
CA SER A 33 22.91 -1.84 -47.28
C SER A 33 24.19 -1.67 -48.08
N PHE A 34 24.63 -2.74 -48.73
CA PHE A 34 25.66 -2.73 -49.73
C PHE A 34 25.02 -2.97 -51.09
N THR A 35 25.24 -2.06 -52.03
CA THR A 35 24.68 -2.17 -53.38
C THR A 35 25.73 -1.94 -54.43
N ILE A 36 25.55 -2.56 -55.60
CA ILE A 36 26.39 -2.34 -56.77
C ILE A 36 25.69 -1.30 -57.65
N GLY A 37 26.25 -0.08 -57.65
CA GLY A 37 25.72 1.03 -58.44
C GLY A 37 25.78 2.34 -57.68
N ASP A 38 25.05 3.35 -58.16
CA ASP A 38 25.11 4.70 -57.63
C ASP A 38 23.82 5.10 -56.84
N THR A 39 22.91 4.13 -56.60
CA THR A 39 21.64 4.34 -55.86
C THR A 39 21.74 3.83 -54.43
N ASN A 40 20.86 4.31 -53.58
CA ASN A 40 20.62 3.80 -52.22
C ASN A 40 19.57 2.66 -52.28
N TYR A 41 19.85 1.57 -51.55
CA TYR A 41 18.95 0.41 -51.50
C TYR A 41 18.28 0.29 -50.14
N LEU A 42 16.96 0.07 -50.16
CA LEU A 42 16.18 -0.23 -48.96
C LEU A 42 15.70 -1.67 -48.99
N ASP A 43 16.13 -2.45 -48.01
CA ASP A 43 15.83 -3.88 -47.92
C ASP A 43 14.34 -4.19 -47.69
N SER A 44 13.65 -3.36 -46.91
CA SER A 44 12.24 -3.57 -46.54
C SER A 44 11.29 -3.49 -47.78
N THR A 45 11.64 -2.70 -48.78
CA THR A 45 10.88 -2.58 -50.02
C THR A 45 11.53 -3.36 -51.17
N GLY A 46 12.84 -3.56 -51.13
CA GLY A 46 13.64 -4.07 -52.24
C GLY A 46 13.88 -3.04 -53.32
N HIS A 47 13.61 -1.77 -53.04
CA HIS A 47 13.69 -0.67 -54.01
C HIS A 47 15.00 0.12 -53.90
N TYR A 48 15.30 0.88 -54.95
CA TYR A 48 16.49 1.71 -55.07
C TYR A 48 16.09 3.17 -55.24
N TYR A 49 16.82 4.08 -54.60
CA TYR A 49 16.52 5.51 -54.55
C TYR A 49 17.70 6.33 -55.00
N GLU A 50 17.46 7.36 -55.84
CA GLU A 50 18.47 8.34 -56.20
C GLU A 50 17.86 9.75 -56.29
N PHE A 51 18.70 10.78 -56.16
CA PHE A 51 18.30 12.17 -56.39
C PHE A 51 18.93 12.66 -57.69
N ILE A 52 18.07 13.13 -58.61
CA ILE A 52 18.50 13.75 -59.87
C ILE A 52 18.52 15.25 -59.70
N SER A 53 19.71 15.84 -59.72
CA SER A 53 19.86 17.31 -59.60
C SER A 53 19.53 17.98 -60.93
N LEU A 54 18.44 18.76 -60.95
CA LEU A 54 17.99 19.52 -62.11
C LEU A 54 17.20 20.73 -61.60
N VAL A 55 17.86 21.89 -61.55
CA VAL A 55 17.28 23.13 -61.00
C VAL A 55 16.16 23.64 -61.92
N ASP A 56 15.08 24.19 -61.33
CA ASP A 56 13.90 24.73 -62.00
C ASP A 56 13.06 23.71 -62.76
N VAL A 57 13.26 22.42 -62.59
CA VAL A 57 12.41 21.37 -63.19
C VAL A 57 11.01 21.44 -62.56
N THR A 58 9.98 21.34 -63.41
CA THR A 58 8.60 21.23 -62.93
C THR A 58 8.28 19.82 -62.46
N TRP A 59 7.21 19.65 -61.65
CA TRP A 59 6.79 18.32 -61.21
C TRP A 59 6.45 17.39 -62.36
N THR A 60 5.67 17.88 -63.36
CA THR A 60 5.28 17.09 -64.55
C THR A 60 6.45 16.75 -65.45
N GLU A 61 7.47 17.62 -65.54
CA GLU A 61 8.73 17.28 -66.24
C GLU A 61 9.53 16.24 -65.47
N SER A 62 9.56 16.35 -64.12
CA SER A 62 10.24 15.39 -63.26
C SER A 62 9.62 14.00 -63.36
N GLU A 63 8.30 13.90 -63.32
CA GLU A 63 7.56 12.66 -63.57
C GLU A 63 7.94 12.02 -64.91
N ALA A 64 7.83 12.78 -66.01
CA ALA A 64 8.18 12.28 -67.34
C ALA A 64 9.67 11.90 -67.46
N LEU A 65 10.57 12.61 -66.79
CA LEU A 65 12.00 12.26 -66.78
C LEU A 65 12.25 11.00 -65.94
N ALA A 66 11.65 10.86 -64.81
CA ALA A 66 11.79 9.68 -63.92
C ALA A 66 11.30 8.42 -64.63
N GLU A 67 10.15 8.47 -65.32
CA GLU A 67 9.60 7.36 -66.12
C GLU A 67 10.52 6.91 -67.28
N ASN A 68 11.38 7.78 -67.78
CA ASN A 68 12.35 7.45 -68.80
C ASN A 68 13.71 6.93 -68.27
N LEU A 69 13.90 6.96 -66.96
CA LEU A 69 15.09 6.39 -66.33
C LEU A 69 14.94 4.89 -66.07
N THR A 70 16.05 4.18 -66.11
CA THR A 70 16.08 2.76 -65.74
C THR A 70 17.32 2.45 -64.91
N TYR A 71 17.17 1.58 -63.92
CA TYR A 71 18.28 1.10 -63.11
C TYR A 71 18.38 -0.43 -63.22
N PHE A 72 19.38 -0.94 -63.92
CA PHE A 72 19.54 -2.36 -64.26
C PHE A 72 18.30 -3.06 -64.80
N GLY A 73 17.45 -2.32 -65.51
CA GLY A 73 16.21 -2.81 -66.07
C GLY A 73 14.95 -2.57 -65.25
N LEU A 74 15.07 -2.09 -64.03
CA LEU A 74 13.97 -1.58 -63.23
C LEU A 74 13.51 -0.24 -63.82
N GLN A 75 12.20 0.02 -63.88
CA GLN A 75 11.63 1.28 -64.31
C GLN A 75 11.69 2.33 -63.22
N GLY A 76 12.13 3.56 -63.56
CA GLY A 76 12.11 4.68 -62.63
C GLY A 76 10.75 5.37 -62.59
N TYR A 77 10.44 6.00 -61.47
CA TYR A 77 9.28 6.87 -61.25
C TYR A 77 9.62 7.89 -60.14
N LEU A 78 8.83 8.97 -60.02
CA LEU A 78 9.00 9.88 -58.88
C LEU A 78 8.73 9.10 -57.57
N ALA A 79 9.65 9.21 -56.63
CA ALA A 79 9.66 8.40 -55.41
C ALA A 79 8.39 8.59 -54.56
N THR A 80 7.84 7.47 -54.13
CA THR A 80 6.70 7.38 -53.22
C THR A 80 7.20 7.03 -51.81
N LEU A 81 7.24 8.02 -50.92
CA LEU A 81 7.84 7.88 -49.56
C LEU A 81 6.77 7.44 -48.58
N SER A 82 6.34 6.20 -48.68
CA SER A 82 5.21 5.64 -47.93
C SER A 82 5.54 5.18 -46.53
N SER A 83 6.82 5.25 -46.12
CA SER A 83 7.31 4.90 -44.78
C SER A 83 8.44 5.83 -44.32
N ASP A 84 8.67 5.86 -42.99
CA ASP A 84 9.83 6.57 -42.42
C ASP A 84 11.14 6.05 -43.01
N ALA A 85 11.29 4.75 -43.19
CA ALA A 85 12.51 4.13 -43.74
C ALA A 85 12.81 4.63 -45.15
N GLU A 86 11.80 4.75 -46.03
CA GLU A 86 11.94 5.32 -47.37
C GLU A 86 12.32 6.79 -47.32
N ASN A 87 11.62 7.57 -46.49
CA ASN A 87 11.92 8.98 -46.31
C ASN A 87 13.34 9.21 -45.76
N GLN A 88 13.79 8.37 -44.83
CA GLN A 88 15.16 8.41 -44.30
C GLN A 88 16.22 8.16 -45.38
N ILE A 89 16.04 7.12 -46.21
CA ILE A 89 17.06 6.73 -47.19
C ILE A 89 17.07 7.63 -48.43
N ALA A 90 15.90 8.09 -48.86
CA ALA A 90 15.77 8.92 -50.08
C ALA A 90 16.07 10.40 -49.76
N ALA A 91 15.43 10.97 -48.76
CA ALA A 91 15.42 12.41 -48.52
C ALA A 91 16.34 12.85 -47.37
N VAL A 92 16.22 12.26 -46.16
CA VAL A 92 16.98 12.71 -44.97
C VAL A 92 18.48 12.49 -45.12
N GLN A 93 18.91 11.29 -45.49
CA GLN A 93 20.33 10.95 -45.62
C GLN A 93 21.03 11.68 -46.76
N THR A 94 20.32 11.98 -47.82
CA THR A 94 20.90 12.69 -48.97
C THR A 94 20.99 14.19 -48.75
N ASN A 95 20.21 14.74 -47.82
CA ASN A 95 20.06 16.15 -47.54
C ASN A 95 19.72 16.99 -48.80
N ASN A 96 19.06 16.36 -49.77
CA ASN A 96 18.57 17.00 -50.99
C ASN A 96 17.11 17.40 -50.84
N PHE A 97 16.65 18.33 -51.68
CA PHE A 97 15.26 18.75 -51.68
C PHE A 97 14.78 18.92 -53.14
N GLY A 98 13.55 18.49 -53.40
CA GLY A 98 13.01 18.37 -54.72
C GLY A 98 11.69 17.62 -54.76
N TRP A 99 11.19 17.35 -55.96
CA TRP A 99 9.90 16.72 -56.14
C TRP A 99 9.86 15.25 -55.74
N ILE A 100 8.69 14.84 -55.18
CA ILE A 100 8.32 13.45 -54.90
C ILE A 100 6.97 13.12 -55.53
N GLY A 101 6.57 11.86 -55.54
CA GLY A 101 5.46 11.31 -56.36
C GLY A 101 4.04 11.54 -55.80
N ALA A 102 3.84 12.55 -54.97
CA ALA A 102 2.53 12.83 -54.36
C ALA A 102 1.87 14.09 -54.97
N SER A 103 0.53 14.04 -55.12
CA SER A 103 -0.26 15.14 -55.62
C SER A 103 -1.71 15.07 -55.14
N ASP A 104 -2.35 16.26 -54.98
CA ASP A 104 -3.79 16.43 -54.76
C ASP A 104 -4.45 17.18 -55.94
N ALA A 105 -3.77 17.34 -57.07
CA ALA A 105 -4.28 18.04 -58.26
C ALA A 105 -5.61 17.50 -58.81
N ALA A 106 -5.95 16.25 -58.55
CA ALA A 106 -7.22 15.65 -58.93
C ALA A 106 -8.39 16.11 -58.05
N VAL A 107 -8.16 16.22 -56.74
CA VAL A 107 -9.12 16.68 -55.73
C VAL A 107 -8.36 17.38 -54.62
N GLU A 108 -8.56 18.68 -54.49
CA GLU A 108 -7.93 19.51 -53.47
C GLU A 108 -8.07 18.94 -52.06
N GLY A 109 -6.93 18.79 -51.36
CA GLY A 109 -6.84 18.24 -50.04
C GLY A 109 -6.97 16.71 -49.95
N ASP A 110 -7.06 15.98 -51.08
CA ASP A 110 -6.99 14.51 -51.17
C ASP A 110 -5.61 14.10 -51.69
N TRP A 111 -4.60 14.13 -50.84
CA TRP A 111 -3.22 13.84 -51.18
C TRP A 111 -2.99 12.34 -51.38
N ARG A 112 -2.44 12.03 -52.57
CA ARG A 112 -2.22 10.66 -53.02
C ARG A 112 -0.82 10.46 -53.57
N TRP A 113 -0.26 9.27 -53.39
CA TRP A 113 0.84 8.77 -54.17
C TRP A 113 0.33 8.44 -55.55
N VAL A 114 0.73 9.21 -56.57
CA VAL A 114 0.16 9.12 -57.92
C VAL A 114 1.15 8.53 -58.92
N THR A 115 2.36 8.22 -58.55
CA THR A 115 3.42 7.63 -59.35
C THR A 115 3.76 6.22 -58.87
N GLY A 116 4.58 5.51 -59.60
CA GLY A 116 5.05 4.19 -59.21
C GLY A 116 3.98 3.11 -59.01
N PRO A 117 4.29 2.04 -58.26
CA PRO A 117 3.35 0.97 -57.94
C PRO A 117 2.11 1.47 -57.21
N GLU A 118 2.25 2.47 -56.35
CA GLU A 118 1.18 3.13 -55.61
C GLU A 118 0.22 3.86 -56.54
N GLY A 119 0.77 4.55 -57.57
CA GLY A 119 -0.02 5.26 -58.56
C GLY A 119 -0.90 4.36 -59.42
N LEU A 120 -0.53 3.09 -59.59
CA LEU A 120 -1.32 2.09 -60.33
C LEU A 120 -2.52 1.56 -59.52
N GLN A 121 -2.52 1.74 -58.22
CA GLN A 121 -3.60 1.26 -57.35
C GLN A 121 -4.87 2.07 -57.50
N ASN A 122 -5.97 1.54 -56.96
CA ASN A 122 -7.31 2.17 -57.00
C ASN A 122 -7.78 2.55 -58.42
N GLY A 123 -7.40 1.73 -59.42
CA GLY A 123 -7.75 1.96 -60.83
C GLY A 123 -6.95 3.08 -61.46
N GLY A 124 -5.75 3.37 -60.97
CA GLY A 124 -4.85 4.41 -61.44
C GLY A 124 -5.10 5.80 -60.82
N SER A 125 -5.85 5.85 -59.73
CA SER A 125 -6.06 7.09 -58.97
C SER A 125 -5.11 7.26 -57.76
N GLY A 126 -4.21 6.30 -57.55
CA GLY A 126 -3.18 6.34 -56.52
C GLY A 126 -3.66 5.97 -55.12
N VAL A 127 -2.72 5.87 -54.20
CA VAL A 127 -2.97 5.54 -52.76
C VAL A 127 -3.17 6.84 -51.98
N PRO A 128 -4.33 7.05 -51.32
CA PRO A 128 -4.55 8.22 -50.48
C PRO A 128 -3.78 8.07 -49.15
N PHE A 129 -3.02 9.10 -48.76
CA PHE A 129 -2.25 9.06 -47.49
C PHE A 129 -2.53 10.26 -46.57
N TRP A 130 -3.04 11.41 -47.08
CA TRP A 130 -3.35 12.58 -46.29
C TRP A 130 -4.63 13.26 -46.73
N SER A 131 -5.39 13.83 -45.80
CA SER A 131 -6.63 14.57 -46.08
C SER A 131 -6.63 15.93 -45.43
N GLY A 132 -6.89 16.97 -46.21
CA GLY A 132 -6.97 18.37 -45.75
C GLY A 132 -5.66 19.13 -45.86
N LEU A 133 -5.63 20.29 -45.22
CA LEU A 133 -4.46 21.13 -45.06
C LEU A 133 -3.56 20.60 -43.90
N GLY A 134 -2.56 21.38 -43.47
CA GLY A 134 -1.70 20.97 -42.35
C GLY A 134 -2.45 20.68 -41.06
N VAL A 135 -1.80 19.96 -40.14
CA VAL A 135 -2.38 19.55 -38.82
C VAL A 135 -2.98 20.75 -38.07
N GLY A 136 -2.33 21.93 -38.15
CA GLY A 136 -2.82 23.16 -37.52
C GLY A 136 -4.15 23.64 -38.09
N SER A 137 -4.56 23.16 -39.27
CA SER A 137 -5.83 23.47 -39.96
C SER A 137 -6.78 22.28 -40.02
N GLY A 138 -6.49 21.21 -39.27
CA GLY A 138 -7.34 20.02 -39.13
C GLY A 138 -7.11 18.92 -40.16
N GLY A 139 -5.97 18.93 -40.89
CA GLY A 139 -5.57 17.83 -41.76
C GLY A 139 -5.08 16.62 -40.93
N PHE A 140 -5.19 15.43 -41.54
CA PHE A 140 -4.87 14.18 -40.86
C PHE A 140 -4.46 13.07 -41.85
N PRO A 141 -3.64 12.10 -41.42
CA PRO A 141 -3.28 10.94 -42.23
C PRO A 141 -4.48 10.03 -42.47
N VAL A 142 -4.67 9.59 -43.73
CA VAL A 142 -5.74 8.68 -44.10
C VAL A 142 -5.38 7.25 -43.70
N ASN A 143 -6.26 6.58 -42.96
CA ASN A 143 -6.07 5.19 -42.51
C ASN A 143 -4.76 4.93 -41.71
N GLY A 144 -4.12 5.97 -41.18
CA GLY A 144 -2.84 5.84 -40.46
C GLY A 144 -1.63 5.70 -41.40
N GLU A 145 -1.76 6.02 -42.69
CA GLU A 145 -0.67 6.05 -43.64
C GLU A 145 0.42 7.05 -43.22
N TYR A 146 1.65 6.75 -43.61
CA TYR A 146 2.80 7.61 -43.30
C TYR A 146 2.72 8.95 -44.03
N SER A 147 3.06 10.02 -43.35
CA SER A 147 3.24 11.36 -43.89
C SER A 147 4.31 12.11 -43.11
N ASN A 148 5.07 12.98 -43.75
CA ASN A 148 6.12 13.78 -43.13
C ASN A 148 6.05 15.26 -43.57
N TRP A 149 4.87 15.83 -43.54
CA TRP A 149 4.68 17.24 -43.82
C TRP A 149 5.46 18.13 -42.84
N ASN A 150 5.90 19.31 -43.28
CA ASN A 150 6.57 20.31 -42.41
C ASN A 150 5.54 20.98 -41.52
N GLU A 151 5.21 20.29 -40.43
CA GLU A 151 4.18 20.70 -39.48
C GLU A 151 4.51 21.99 -38.74
N PRO A 152 3.47 22.69 -38.26
CA PRO A 152 2.03 22.36 -38.30
C PRO A 152 1.30 22.91 -39.54
N ASN A 153 1.98 23.57 -40.47
CA ASN A 153 1.36 24.38 -41.48
C ASN A 153 1.19 23.67 -42.83
N GLU A 154 2.08 22.75 -43.19
CA GLU A 154 2.03 22.07 -44.47
C GLU A 154 1.17 20.78 -44.42
N PRO A 155 0.49 20.44 -45.52
CA PRO A 155 0.31 21.22 -46.77
C PRO A 155 -0.58 22.44 -46.52
N ASN A 156 -0.28 23.57 -47.17
CA ASN A 156 -0.96 24.84 -46.88
C ASN A 156 -1.75 25.44 -48.06
N ASN A 157 -1.56 24.91 -49.28
CA ASN A 157 -2.16 25.36 -50.57
C ASN A 157 -2.03 26.88 -50.79
N ALA A 158 -0.88 27.46 -50.51
CA ALA A 158 -0.64 28.88 -50.62
C ALA A 158 -0.50 29.34 -52.08
N GLY A 159 -1.62 29.51 -52.79
CA GLY A 159 -1.66 29.95 -54.18
C GLY A 159 -1.90 28.80 -55.18
N ASN A 160 -2.57 27.74 -54.81
CA ASN A 160 -2.86 26.55 -55.59
C ASN A 160 -1.63 25.65 -55.78
N GLU A 161 -1.20 25.05 -54.67
CA GLU A 161 -0.02 24.16 -54.53
C GLU A 161 -0.50 22.71 -54.48
N ASN A 162 -0.26 21.95 -55.55
CA ASN A 162 -0.86 20.64 -55.74
C ASN A 162 0.17 19.49 -55.81
N TYR A 163 1.46 19.75 -55.54
CA TYR A 163 2.52 18.78 -55.75
C TYR A 163 3.48 18.75 -54.58
N ALA A 164 3.76 17.56 -54.04
CA ALA A 164 4.62 17.40 -52.90
C ALA A 164 6.10 17.53 -53.23
N HIS A 165 6.81 18.22 -52.41
CA HIS A 165 8.21 18.54 -52.55
C HIS A 165 8.93 18.38 -51.20
N VAL A 166 10.08 17.71 -51.14
CA VAL A 166 10.92 17.69 -49.94
C VAL A 166 11.39 19.10 -49.62
N THR A 167 11.15 19.54 -48.39
CA THR A 167 11.42 20.91 -47.95
C THR A 167 12.90 21.22 -47.93
N SER A 168 13.30 22.45 -48.32
CA SER A 168 14.66 22.94 -48.12
C SER A 168 15.06 22.86 -46.63
N PRO A 169 16.27 22.39 -46.32
CA PRO A 169 16.75 22.33 -44.91
C PRO A 169 16.91 23.71 -44.28
N ASN A 170 16.77 24.79 -45.00
CA ASN A 170 16.77 26.16 -44.49
C ASN A 170 15.44 26.58 -43.85
N ILE A 171 14.32 25.93 -44.22
CA ILE A 171 12.96 26.29 -43.84
C ILE A 171 12.18 25.16 -43.13
N GLY A 172 12.69 23.92 -43.16
CA GLY A 172 12.13 22.77 -42.47
C GLY A 172 13.18 21.82 -41.94
N GLN A 173 12.73 20.77 -41.23
CA GLN A 173 13.63 19.70 -40.85
C GLN A 173 14.00 18.88 -42.10
N PRO A 174 15.23 18.31 -42.17
CA PRO A 174 15.62 17.46 -43.29
C PRO A 174 14.61 16.34 -43.56
N GLY A 175 14.16 16.21 -44.82
CA GLY A 175 13.21 15.17 -45.21
C GLY A 175 11.74 15.48 -44.95
N THR A 176 11.38 16.63 -44.34
CA THR A 176 9.97 17.06 -44.28
C THR A 176 9.47 17.52 -45.63
N TRP A 177 8.15 17.55 -45.83
CA TRP A 177 7.52 17.90 -47.11
C TRP A 177 6.71 19.18 -47.01
N ASN A 178 6.62 19.89 -48.15
CA ASN A 178 5.66 20.96 -48.38
C ASN A 178 4.98 20.76 -49.73
N ASP A 179 3.86 21.43 -49.96
CA ASP A 179 3.20 21.54 -51.26
C ASP A 179 3.71 22.76 -52.02
N LEU A 180 3.84 22.61 -53.35
CA LEU A 180 4.27 23.69 -54.25
C LEU A 180 3.43 23.68 -55.54
N PRO A 181 3.30 24.84 -56.22
CA PRO A 181 2.70 24.89 -57.53
C PRO A 181 3.59 24.25 -58.62
N ASN A 182 3.04 23.94 -59.75
CA ASN A 182 3.76 23.45 -60.92
C ASN A 182 3.82 24.54 -62.01
N PRO A 183 4.93 25.30 -62.22
CA PRO A 183 6.26 25.14 -61.61
C PRO A 183 6.40 25.71 -60.21
N ALA A 184 7.41 25.23 -59.46
CA ALA A 184 7.83 25.82 -58.18
C ALA A 184 8.35 27.26 -58.36
N ALA A 185 8.68 27.94 -57.26
CA ALA A 185 9.25 29.26 -57.28
C ALA A 185 10.60 29.28 -58.04
N GLY A 186 10.85 30.31 -58.83
CA GLY A 186 12.07 30.46 -59.62
C GLY A 186 13.28 30.98 -58.84
N GLY A 187 13.34 30.74 -57.51
CA GLY A 187 14.46 31.13 -56.67
C GLY A 187 14.17 30.97 -55.18
N GLY A 188 15.22 30.89 -54.38
CA GLY A 188 15.17 30.73 -52.90
C GLY A 188 14.87 29.29 -52.45
N ASP A 189 14.37 29.16 -51.23
CA ASP A 189 14.15 27.88 -50.58
C ASP A 189 12.99 27.05 -51.16
N TYR A 190 12.14 27.65 -51.99
CA TYR A 190 11.04 27.00 -52.69
C TYR A 190 11.36 26.70 -54.18
N GLN A 191 12.59 26.92 -54.60
CA GLN A 191 13.05 26.52 -55.94
C GLN A 191 13.38 25.04 -55.94
N SER A 192 12.78 24.28 -56.89
CA SER A 192 13.14 22.87 -57.02
C SER A 192 14.62 22.72 -57.42
N GLN A 193 15.37 21.91 -56.71
CA GLN A 193 16.76 21.56 -56.99
C GLN A 193 16.88 20.24 -57.76
N GLY A 194 15.76 19.55 -57.94
CA GLY A 194 15.70 18.28 -58.62
C GLY A 194 14.50 17.46 -58.23
N PHE A 195 14.64 16.17 -58.34
CA PHE A 195 13.58 15.21 -57.99
C PHE A 195 14.17 13.88 -57.52
N PHE A 196 13.41 13.18 -56.70
CA PHE A 196 13.75 11.85 -56.19
C PHE A 196 13.15 10.80 -57.12
N VAL A 197 13.98 9.85 -57.53
CA VAL A 197 13.60 8.70 -58.35
C VAL A 197 13.68 7.45 -57.53
N GLU A 198 12.68 6.63 -57.64
CA GLU A 198 12.60 5.30 -57.10
C GLU A 198 12.52 4.27 -58.22
N TYR A 199 13.19 3.13 -58.02
CA TYR A 199 13.21 2.01 -58.92
C TYR A 199 12.83 0.74 -58.21
N GLY A 200 11.90 -0.03 -58.76
CA GLY A 200 11.43 -1.30 -58.18
C GLY A 200 9.93 -1.34 -57.98
N GLY A 201 9.37 -2.53 -57.91
CA GLY A 201 7.95 -2.75 -57.66
C GLY A 201 7.02 -2.57 -58.85
N MET A 202 7.53 -2.12 -60.00
CA MET A 202 6.69 -2.01 -61.23
C MET A 202 6.41 -3.41 -61.80
N PRO A 203 5.23 -3.62 -62.47
CA PRO A 203 4.76 -4.97 -62.83
C PRO A 203 5.66 -5.78 -63.76
N GLU A 204 6.56 -5.14 -64.53
CA GLU A 204 7.46 -5.79 -65.46
C GLU A 204 8.92 -5.74 -65.08
N ASP A 205 9.20 -5.26 -63.83
CA ASP A 205 10.55 -5.14 -63.31
C ASP A 205 11.25 -6.51 -63.15
N PRO A 206 12.53 -6.64 -63.52
CA PRO A 206 13.29 -7.85 -63.26
C PRO A 206 13.67 -8.01 -61.81
N GLU A 207 13.76 -9.24 -61.34
CA GLU A 207 14.40 -9.51 -60.02
C GLU A 207 15.88 -9.21 -60.05
N LEU A 208 16.36 -8.33 -59.18
CA LEU A 208 17.78 -8.00 -59.04
C LEU A 208 18.35 -8.60 -57.77
N ASN A 209 19.63 -9.01 -57.89
CA ASN A 209 20.45 -9.48 -56.74
C ASN A 209 21.76 -8.68 -56.69
N LEU A 210 21.61 -7.37 -56.50
CA LEU A 210 22.73 -6.40 -56.54
C LEU A 210 23.05 -5.84 -55.15
N SER A 211 22.20 -6.15 -54.21
CA SER A 211 22.24 -5.54 -52.86
C SER A 211 22.10 -6.59 -51.77
N SER A 212 22.62 -6.29 -50.61
CA SER A 212 22.48 -7.08 -49.40
C SER A 212 22.47 -6.13 -48.20
N SER A 213 21.63 -6.40 -47.25
CA SER A 213 21.49 -5.61 -46.01
C SER A 213 21.88 -6.40 -44.76
N THR A 214 22.31 -5.69 -43.76
CA THR A 214 22.55 -6.21 -42.43
C THR A 214 22.13 -5.17 -41.40
N ASN A 215 21.65 -5.63 -40.25
CA ASN A 215 21.27 -4.76 -39.14
C ASN A 215 22.37 -4.68 -38.11
N LEU A 216 22.67 -3.49 -37.65
CA LEU A 216 23.45 -3.22 -36.44
C LEU A 216 22.44 -2.96 -35.31
N ILE A 217 22.40 -3.87 -34.36
CA ILE A 217 21.55 -3.76 -33.21
C ILE A 217 22.30 -2.94 -32.16
N ALA A 218 21.67 -1.86 -31.69
CA ALA A 218 22.20 -1.08 -30.59
C ALA A 218 22.11 -1.90 -29.31
N PRO A 219 23.15 -1.90 -28.45
CA PRO A 219 23.07 -2.56 -27.15
C PRO A 219 22.03 -1.85 -26.28
N VAL A 220 21.05 -2.60 -25.85
CA VAL A 220 20.09 -2.20 -24.81
C VAL A 220 20.43 -2.97 -23.56
N LEU A 221 20.63 -2.25 -22.48
CA LEU A 221 20.94 -2.79 -21.19
C LEU A 221 19.91 -2.26 -20.20
N GLU A 222 19.09 -3.14 -19.65
CA GLU A 222 18.12 -2.85 -18.62
C GLU A 222 18.65 -3.38 -17.30
N ILE A 223 18.79 -2.52 -16.31
CA ILE A 223 19.35 -2.84 -14.99
C ILE A 223 18.57 -2.10 -13.93
N ASN A 224 18.29 -2.78 -12.83
CA ASN A 224 17.66 -2.20 -11.68
C ASN A 224 18.71 -1.94 -10.59
N ASN A 225 18.70 -0.72 -10.03
CA ASN A 225 19.36 -0.44 -8.78
C ASN A 225 18.60 -1.14 -7.65
N PHE A 226 19.33 -1.55 -6.63
CA PHE A 226 18.72 -2.01 -5.39
C PHE A 226 18.75 -0.89 -4.35
N ASN A 227 17.62 -0.68 -3.68
CA ASN A 227 17.51 0.20 -2.52
C ASN A 227 16.55 -0.48 -1.54
N GLY A 228 17.07 -1.01 -0.45
CA GLY A 228 16.28 -1.80 0.49
C GLY A 228 17.11 -2.42 1.61
N CYS A 229 16.50 -3.34 2.31
CA CYS A 229 17.13 -4.03 3.42
C CYS A 229 18.10 -5.13 2.95
N ALA A 230 19.15 -5.36 3.72
CA ALA A 230 20.19 -6.32 3.34
C ALA A 230 19.66 -7.78 3.24
N ASN A 231 18.63 -8.13 3.99
CA ASN A 231 17.98 -9.44 3.95
C ASN A 231 17.06 -9.63 2.72
N GLU A 232 16.65 -8.57 2.04
CA GLU A 232 15.85 -8.60 0.82
C GLU A 232 16.68 -8.64 -0.46
N PHE A 233 18.00 -8.45 -0.33
CA PHE A 233 18.90 -8.38 -1.45
C PHE A 233 19.20 -9.77 -2.02
N ASP A 234 18.59 -10.07 -3.16
CA ASP A 234 18.82 -11.31 -3.94
C ASP A 234 19.81 -11.13 -5.12
N GLY A 235 20.44 -9.94 -5.21
CA GLY A 235 21.44 -9.57 -6.21
C GLY A 235 20.97 -8.48 -7.18
N LEU A 236 21.94 -7.80 -7.79
CA LEU A 236 21.69 -6.85 -8.88
C LEU A 236 21.38 -7.64 -10.15
N GLN A 237 20.27 -7.34 -10.79
CA GLN A 237 19.78 -8.05 -11.97
C GLN A 237 19.81 -7.16 -13.19
N GLY A 238 20.10 -7.75 -14.35
CA GLY A 238 20.06 -7.03 -15.60
C GLY A 238 19.84 -7.94 -16.80
N THR A 239 19.37 -7.34 -17.88
CA THR A 239 19.18 -8.00 -19.17
C THR A 239 19.84 -7.22 -20.30
N SER A 240 20.29 -7.93 -21.34
CA SER A 240 20.86 -7.35 -22.54
C SER A 240 20.33 -8.04 -23.79
N ASN A 241 20.12 -7.25 -24.85
CA ASN A 241 19.79 -7.78 -26.17
C ASN A 241 21.01 -8.24 -26.97
N ILE A 242 22.23 -8.18 -26.39
CA ILE A 242 23.49 -8.53 -27.06
C ILE A 242 23.98 -9.91 -26.61
N GLY A 243 24.50 -10.67 -27.55
CA GLY A 243 25.15 -11.97 -27.31
C GLY A 243 24.20 -13.02 -26.73
N ASN A 244 24.64 -13.74 -25.69
CA ASN A 244 23.85 -14.75 -24.98
C ASN A 244 23.09 -14.18 -23.78
N GLY A 245 23.07 -12.85 -23.62
CA GLY A 245 22.52 -12.17 -22.44
C GLY A 245 23.48 -12.12 -21.25
N ASP A 246 24.76 -12.48 -21.45
CA ASP A 246 25.78 -12.35 -20.40
C ASP A 246 26.07 -10.87 -20.13
N LEU A 247 26.18 -10.53 -18.84
CA LEU A 247 26.61 -9.22 -18.38
C LEU A 247 27.97 -9.34 -17.70
N TYR A 248 28.78 -8.32 -17.90
CA TYR A 248 30.13 -8.23 -17.34
C TYR A 248 30.16 -7.12 -16.30
N TRP A 249 30.39 -7.47 -15.05
CA TRP A 249 30.35 -6.57 -13.88
C TRP A 249 31.75 -6.18 -13.46
N TYR A 250 31.98 -4.90 -13.19
CA TYR A 250 33.28 -4.31 -12.88
C TYR A 250 33.22 -3.46 -11.63
N ASP A 251 34.39 -3.28 -10.99
CA ASP A 251 34.58 -2.42 -9.82
C ASP A 251 34.80 -0.93 -10.15
N SER A 252 34.90 -0.58 -11.44
CA SER A 252 35.14 0.79 -11.90
C SER A 252 34.58 1.04 -13.28
N GLN A 253 34.16 2.29 -13.54
CA GLN A 253 33.62 2.71 -14.84
C GLN A 253 34.63 2.59 -15.97
N GLU A 254 35.87 2.99 -15.72
CA GLU A 254 36.99 2.87 -16.66
C GLU A 254 38.12 2.06 -16.03
N GLY A 255 38.73 1.15 -16.80
CA GLY A 255 39.73 0.23 -16.25
C GLY A 255 39.09 -0.70 -15.21
N GLY A 256 39.79 -0.94 -14.08
CA GLY A 256 39.32 -1.81 -13.01
C GLY A 256 39.36 -3.29 -13.35
N SER A 257 38.73 -4.09 -12.48
CA SER A 257 38.69 -5.55 -12.58
C SER A 257 37.32 -6.07 -12.95
N LEU A 258 37.23 -7.06 -13.82
CA LEU A 258 36.04 -7.87 -14.00
C LEU A 258 35.82 -8.68 -12.72
N ILE A 259 34.67 -8.46 -12.05
CA ILE A 259 34.32 -9.08 -10.76
C ILE A 259 33.35 -10.24 -10.93
N PHE A 260 32.47 -10.17 -11.95
CA PHE A 260 31.50 -11.21 -12.20
C PHE A 260 31.03 -11.23 -13.66
N THR A 261 30.53 -12.38 -14.14
CA THR A 261 29.89 -12.55 -15.45
C THR A 261 28.57 -13.31 -15.28
N GLY A 262 27.47 -12.73 -15.70
CA GLY A 262 26.14 -13.31 -15.65
C GLY A 262 25.04 -12.26 -15.46
N PRO A 263 23.78 -12.65 -15.60
CA PRO A 263 22.63 -11.72 -15.54
C PRO A 263 22.27 -11.27 -14.12
N ILE A 264 22.70 -12.04 -13.08
CA ILE A 264 22.42 -11.74 -11.66
C ILE A 264 23.77 -11.71 -10.94
N PHE A 265 24.10 -10.57 -10.36
CA PHE A 265 25.31 -10.38 -9.57
C PHE A 265 24.95 -10.18 -8.11
N ASN A 266 25.38 -11.12 -7.26
CA ASN A 266 25.18 -11.05 -5.81
C ASN A 266 26.53 -10.83 -5.13
N PRO A 267 26.93 -9.55 -4.90
CA PRO A 267 28.16 -9.24 -4.17
C PRO A 267 28.00 -9.60 -2.69
N ASP A 268 29.06 -10.12 -2.09
CA ASP A 268 29.12 -10.37 -0.64
C ASP A 268 29.39 -9.04 0.09
N THR A 269 28.34 -8.20 0.17
CA THR A 269 28.40 -6.90 0.83
C THR A 269 27.07 -6.59 1.51
N SER A 270 27.14 -6.00 2.67
CA SER A 270 26.03 -5.38 3.39
C SER A 270 26.19 -3.84 3.47
N GLU A 271 27.18 -3.29 2.79
CA GLU A 271 27.42 -1.84 2.73
C GLU A 271 27.05 -1.33 1.35
N SER A 272 26.42 -0.14 1.30
CA SER A 272 26.06 0.52 0.05
C SER A 272 27.26 0.68 -0.87
N THR A 273 27.13 0.16 -2.08
CA THR A 273 28.27 0.04 -3.02
C THR A 273 27.80 0.27 -4.45
N GLN A 274 28.68 0.86 -5.26
CA GLN A 274 28.47 1.07 -6.70
C GLN A 274 29.25 0.04 -7.51
N PHE A 275 28.63 -0.45 -8.57
CA PHE A 275 29.21 -1.36 -9.55
C PHE A 275 29.00 -0.81 -10.96
N TYR A 276 29.68 -1.37 -11.92
CA TYR A 276 29.60 -0.95 -13.31
C TYR A 276 29.41 -2.16 -14.21
N VAL A 277 28.48 -2.09 -15.14
CA VAL A 277 28.09 -3.23 -15.96
C VAL A 277 28.15 -2.92 -17.45
N SER A 278 28.53 -3.91 -18.23
CA SER A 278 28.61 -3.86 -19.69
C SER A 278 28.06 -5.15 -20.29
N PRO A 279 27.41 -5.10 -21.46
CA PRO A 279 27.06 -6.28 -22.24
C PRO A 279 28.27 -6.83 -23.02
N PHE A 280 29.45 -6.19 -22.94
CA PHE A 280 30.68 -6.58 -23.65
C PHE A 280 31.80 -6.89 -22.67
N ALA A 281 32.62 -7.90 -23.01
CA ALA A 281 33.87 -8.15 -22.31
C ALA A 281 34.90 -7.06 -22.63
N ASP A 282 35.90 -6.89 -21.77
CA ASP A 282 36.99 -5.95 -21.98
C ASP A 282 37.67 -6.20 -23.32
N GLY A 283 37.88 -5.15 -24.13
CA GLY A 283 38.52 -5.16 -25.42
C GLY A 283 37.60 -5.55 -26.61
N GLU A 284 36.35 -5.90 -26.36
CA GLU A 284 35.43 -6.23 -27.46
C GLU A 284 34.72 -4.99 -28.04
N CYS A 285 34.44 -3.99 -27.20
CA CYS A 285 33.81 -2.73 -27.62
C CYS A 285 34.34 -1.56 -26.77
N GLU A 286 35.50 -1.03 -27.16
CA GLU A 286 36.21 0.03 -26.40
C GLU A 286 35.46 1.34 -26.27
N SER A 287 34.46 1.58 -27.10
CA SER A 287 33.65 2.82 -27.08
C SER A 287 32.36 2.71 -26.26
N TYR A 288 32.06 1.54 -25.71
CA TYR A 288 30.89 1.34 -24.88
C TYR A 288 31.20 1.72 -23.42
N ASN A 289 30.47 2.72 -22.91
CA ASN A 289 30.59 3.11 -21.50
C ASN A 289 29.85 2.12 -20.61
N ARG A 290 30.51 1.64 -19.57
CA ARG A 290 29.87 0.83 -18.54
C ARG A 290 28.78 1.66 -17.85
N ILE A 291 27.62 1.05 -17.58
CA ILE A 291 26.53 1.67 -16.85
C ILE A 291 26.77 1.49 -15.36
N GLU A 292 26.64 2.57 -14.62
CA GLU A 292 26.67 2.54 -13.15
C GLU A 292 25.40 1.92 -12.61
N VAL A 293 25.54 1.03 -11.62
CA VAL A 293 24.46 0.41 -10.88
C VAL A 293 24.82 0.38 -9.40
N SER A 294 23.84 0.67 -8.54
CA SER A 294 24.06 0.75 -7.09
C SER A 294 23.23 -0.28 -6.34
N ALA A 295 23.84 -0.86 -5.31
CA ALA A 295 23.15 -1.50 -4.21
C ALA A 295 23.23 -0.55 -3.01
N THR A 296 22.10 0.02 -2.63
CA THR A 296 21.98 0.89 -1.46
C THR A 296 21.23 0.14 -0.38
N PHE A 297 21.92 -0.10 0.74
CA PHE A 297 21.32 -0.78 1.88
C PHE A 297 20.86 0.25 2.92
N ILE A 298 19.62 0.07 3.38
CA ILE A 298 19.08 0.84 4.51
C ILE A 298 19.86 0.40 5.74
N PRO A 299 20.57 1.30 6.44
CA PRO A 299 21.28 0.93 7.65
C PRO A 299 20.28 0.55 8.73
N GLY A 300 20.48 -0.60 9.37
CA GLY A 300 19.72 -0.98 10.56
C GLY A 300 19.86 0.06 11.67
N PRO A 301 18.88 0.18 12.56
CA PRO A 301 18.85 1.21 13.60
C PRO A 301 20.05 1.07 14.53
N ASN A 302 20.62 2.21 14.89
CA ASN A 302 21.61 2.29 15.95
C ASN A 302 20.89 2.81 17.21
N PRO A 303 20.43 1.93 18.13
CA PRO A 303 19.59 2.34 19.24
C PRO A 303 20.36 3.31 20.15
N VAL A 304 19.91 4.55 20.16
CA VAL A 304 20.45 5.62 21.01
C VAL A 304 19.35 6.04 21.98
N ALA A 305 19.32 5.39 23.16
CA ALA A 305 18.44 5.84 24.25
C ALA A 305 18.68 7.35 24.55
N PRO A 306 17.65 8.15 24.78
CA PRO A 306 16.29 7.82 25.22
C PRO A 306 15.20 7.92 24.12
N ASN A 307 15.49 7.56 22.90
CA ASN A 307 14.58 7.77 21.78
C ASN A 307 13.95 6.47 21.29
N VAL A 308 12.76 6.59 20.74
CA VAL A 308 12.18 5.58 19.86
C VAL A 308 13.11 5.41 18.67
N THR A 309 13.37 4.18 18.28
CA THR A 309 14.16 3.80 17.11
C THR A 309 13.28 2.98 16.19
N VAL A 310 13.22 3.32 14.92
CA VAL A 310 12.43 2.59 13.92
C VAL A 310 13.34 1.80 13.00
N ASP A 311 13.00 0.54 12.80
CA ASP A 311 13.68 -0.42 11.94
C ASP A 311 12.69 -1.00 10.92
N GLN A 312 13.01 -0.87 9.63
CA GLN A 312 12.20 -1.38 8.52
C GLN A 312 12.79 -2.65 7.90
N CYS A 313 13.85 -3.22 8.50
CA CYS A 313 14.68 -4.25 7.89
C CYS A 313 14.75 -5.56 8.66
N THR A 314 14.51 -5.57 9.97
CA THR A 314 14.68 -6.78 10.80
C THR A 314 13.53 -7.76 10.61
N TYR A 315 12.31 -7.27 10.42
CA TYR A 315 11.10 -8.07 10.31
C TYR A 315 10.38 -7.82 8.99
N THR A 316 9.84 -8.86 8.39
CA THR A 316 8.82 -8.74 7.34
C THR A 316 7.49 -8.28 7.95
N VAL A 317 6.56 -7.76 7.15
CA VAL A 317 5.23 -7.37 7.66
C VAL A 317 4.49 -8.56 8.26
N GLU A 318 4.67 -9.77 7.71
CA GLU A 318 4.09 -10.99 8.25
C GLU A 318 4.63 -11.30 9.65
N GLU A 319 5.96 -11.20 9.86
CA GLU A 319 6.60 -11.36 11.17
C GLU A 319 6.20 -10.23 12.15
N LEU A 320 6.05 -8.99 11.66
CA LEU A 320 5.53 -7.89 12.49
C LEU A 320 4.14 -8.20 13.04
N VAL A 321 3.24 -8.71 12.23
CA VAL A 321 1.89 -9.08 12.68
C VAL A 321 1.95 -10.28 13.63
N THR A 322 2.66 -11.35 13.27
CA THR A 322 2.58 -12.64 14.00
C THR A 322 3.49 -12.70 15.22
N GLU A 323 4.70 -12.11 15.17
CA GLU A 323 5.69 -12.23 16.25
C GLU A 323 5.76 -10.99 17.14
N ILE A 324 5.41 -9.79 16.59
CA ILE A 324 5.51 -8.55 17.35
C ILE A 324 4.14 -8.10 17.85
N LEU A 325 3.13 -7.93 16.99
CA LEU A 325 1.83 -7.40 17.40
C LEU A 325 1.05 -8.39 18.27
N LEU A 326 0.95 -9.64 17.81
CA LEU A 326 0.23 -10.68 18.53
C LEU A 326 1.12 -11.35 19.59
N ASN A 327 2.36 -11.70 19.24
CA ASN A 327 3.28 -12.46 20.09
C ASN A 327 2.62 -13.72 20.68
N ASP A 328 1.75 -14.39 19.93
CA ASP A 328 0.95 -15.55 20.34
C ASP A 328 1.07 -16.67 19.32
N GLU A 329 1.77 -17.76 19.69
CA GLU A 329 1.93 -18.95 18.85
C GLU A 329 0.59 -19.69 18.56
N CYS A 330 -0.46 -19.34 19.29
CA CYS A 330 -1.80 -19.92 19.16
C CYS A 330 -2.71 -19.16 18.19
N ALA A 331 -2.37 -17.93 17.86
CA ALA A 331 -3.21 -17.07 17.04
C ALA A 331 -3.43 -17.68 15.65
N ASN A 332 -4.68 -17.93 15.30
CA ASN A 332 -5.03 -18.40 13.96
C ASN A 332 -5.18 -17.20 13.03
N ILE A 333 -4.04 -16.79 12.44
CA ILE A 333 -3.94 -15.65 11.51
C ILE A 333 -3.81 -16.18 10.09
N SER A 334 -4.43 -15.50 9.14
CA SER A 334 -4.35 -15.82 7.72
C SER A 334 -4.57 -14.58 6.86
N ASN A 335 -4.28 -14.72 5.56
CA ASN A 335 -4.52 -13.67 4.56
C ASN A 335 -3.89 -12.31 4.89
N ILE A 336 -2.67 -12.32 5.47
CA ILE A 336 -1.94 -11.07 5.73
C ILE A 336 -1.62 -10.40 4.41
N THR A 337 -2.06 -9.15 4.25
CA THR A 337 -1.76 -8.29 3.10
C THR A 337 -1.41 -6.90 3.59
N TYR A 338 -0.67 -6.16 2.78
CA TYR A 338 -0.29 -4.79 3.11
C TYR A 338 -0.11 -3.94 1.86
N SER A 339 -0.25 -2.64 2.04
CA SER A 339 0.04 -1.63 1.02
C SER A 339 0.71 -0.44 1.69
N THR A 340 1.79 0.02 1.11
CA THR A 340 2.58 1.16 1.57
C THR A 340 3.17 1.88 0.34
N GLY A 341 3.86 2.98 0.51
CA GLY A 341 4.47 3.74 -0.60
C GLY A 341 5.38 2.91 -1.49
N THR A 342 6.02 1.85 -0.98
CA THR A 342 6.86 0.95 -1.80
C THR A 342 6.10 0.25 -2.92
N ASN A 343 4.79 0.08 -2.82
CA ASN A 343 3.93 -0.42 -3.89
C ASN A 343 3.75 0.59 -5.04
N PHE A 344 4.19 1.83 -4.84
CA PHE A 344 4.02 2.97 -5.75
C PHE A 344 5.36 3.68 -6.06
N ASP A 345 6.49 2.98 -5.92
CA ASP A 345 7.85 3.49 -6.10
C ASP A 345 8.22 4.64 -5.12
N ASP A 346 7.67 4.62 -3.90
CA ASP A 346 7.90 5.58 -2.84
C ASP A 346 8.45 4.93 -1.57
N VAL A 347 8.40 5.63 -0.44
CA VAL A 347 8.93 5.23 0.86
C VAL A 347 8.05 4.17 1.55
N ASP A 348 8.61 3.47 2.53
CA ASP A 348 7.87 2.50 3.34
C ASP A 348 7.25 3.17 4.58
N GLY A 349 5.93 3.01 4.73
CA GLY A 349 5.17 3.49 5.88
C GLY A 349 5.07 2.49 7.03
N ILE A 350 5.69 1.31 6.94
CA ILE A 350 5.63 0.26 7.97
C ILE A 350 7.01 0.05 8.58
N GLY A 351 7.07 -0.16 9.89
CA GLY A 351 8.32 -0.48 10.58
C GLY A 351 8.13 -1.12 11.95
N PHE A 352 9.20 -1.71 12.46
CA PHE A 352 9.32 -2.10 13.86
C PHE A 352 9.86 -0.92 14.65
N PHE A 353 9.27 -0.61 15.81
CA PHE A 353 9.86 0.36 16.72
C PHE A 353 10.28 -0.26 18.04
N SER A 354 11.30 0.33 18.66
CA SER A 354 11.74 -0.03 20.01
C SER A 354 12.20 1.19 20.80
N GLU A 355 11.90 1.21 22.10
CA GLU A 355 12.36 2.21 23.07
C GLU A 355 12.74 1.51 24.39
N PRO A 356 14.03 1.26 24.64
CA PRO A 356 14.46 0.44 25.77
C PRO A 356 14.59 1.18 27.12
N SER A 357 14.35 2.51 27.17
CA SER A 357 14.62 3.34 28.33
C SER A 357 13.40 3.82 29.12
N GLU A 358 12.19 3.36 28.77
CA GLU A 358 10.92 3.71 29.40
C GLU A 358 10.56 5.22 29.33
N ASN A 359 11.04 5.95 28.29
CA ASN A 359 10.65 7.33 28.03
C ASN A 359 9.46 7.46 27.08
N PHE A 360 9.05 6.36 26.48
CA PHE A 360 7.84 6.20 25.70
C PHE A 360 7.03 5.07 26.35
N GLU A 361 5.71 5.18 26.38
CA GLU A 361 4.84 4.22 27.11
C GLU A 361 5.00 2.79 26.58
N PHE A 362 5.30 2.62 25.29
CA PHE A 362 5.49 1.33 24.65
C PHE A 362 6.97 1.03 24.43
N SER A 363 7.40 -0.14 24.88
CA SER A 363 8.80 -0.58 24.76
C SER A 363 9.17 -1.04 23.35
N GLN A 364 8.21 -1.57 22.59
CA GLN A 364 8.34 -2.03 21.21
C GLN A 364 6.98 -2.23 20.56
N GLY A 365 6.97 -2.33 19.22
CA GLY A 365 5.77 -2.60 18.48
C GLY A 365 5.89 -2.30 17.00
N ILE A 366 4.75 -2.05 16.33
CA ILE A 366 4.66 -1.66 14.93
C ILE A 366 4.36 -0.17 14.83
N ILE A 367 5.04 0.52 13.93
CA ILE A 367 4.67 1.85 13.49
C ILE A 367 4.05 1.78 12.09
N LEU A 368 2.90 2.43 11.91
CA LEU A 368 2.29 2.75 10.63
C LEU A 368 2.34 4.26 10.44
N SER A 369 2.86 4.74 9.31
CA SER A 369 2.99 6.16 9.00
C SER A 369 2.38 6.48 7.64
N SER A 370 1.78 7.64 7.48
CA SER A 370 1.35 8.19 6.18
C SER A 370 2.54 8.60 5.30
N GLY A 371 3.75 8.57 5.84
CA GLY A 371 5.02 8.76 5.14
C GLY A 371 6.04 7.68 5.46
N ASN A 372 7.32 8.05 5.47
CA ASN A 372 8.40 7.12 5.79
C ASN A 372 8.45 6.81 7.29
N ALA A 373 8.12 5.58 7.67
CA ALA A 373 8.13 5.15 9.06
C ALA A 373 9.49 5.39 9.77
N SER A 374 10.61 5.30 9.05
CA SER A 374 11.94 5.54 9.63
C SER A 374 12.13 6.96 10.17
N LEU A 375 11.37 7.94 9.63
CA LEU A 375 11.36 9.31 10.14
C LEU A 375 10.76 9.43 11.54
N GLY A 376 9.98 8.44 12.00
CA GLY A 376 9.50 8.38 13.38
C GLY A 376 10.60 8.17 14.44
N THR A 377 11.85 7.91 14.01
CA THR A 377 13.00 7.78 14.93
C THR A 377 13.31 9.09 15.59
N GLY A 378 13.20 9.15 16.93
CA GLY A 378 13.56 10.31 17.74
C GLY A 378 15.07 10.59 17.81
N PRO A 379 15.46 11.74 18.32
CA PRO A 379 14.64 12.86 18.78
C PRO A 379 14.04 13.65 17.61
N ASN A 380 13.04 14.51 17.86
CA ASN A 380 12.50 15.42 16.86
C ASN A 380 13.63 16.32 16.31
N GLN A 381 13.85 16.30 14.99
CA GLN A 381 14.94 17.02 14.35
C GLN A 381 14.55 18.46 13.96
N SER A 382 13.29 18.67 13.64
CA SER A 382 12.73 19.97 13.26
C SER A 382 11.20 19.90 13.25
N ILE A 383 10.54 20.99 13.60
CA ILE A 383 9.08 21.12 13.47
C ILE A 383 8.68 20.85 12.02
N GLY A 384 7.70 19.98 11.78
CA GLY A 384 7.28 19.52 10.46
C GLY A 384 8.35 18.72 9.71
N GLY A 385 9.25 18.03 10.44
CA GLY A 385 10.40 17.33 9.87
C GLY A 385 10.08 15.96 9.27
N ALA A 386 9.12 15.25 9.82
CA ALA A 386 8.60 14.02 9.25
C ALA A 386 7.48 14.35 8.25
N SER A 387 7.87 14.63 7.02
CA SER A 387 6.98 14.94 5.91
C SER A 387 7.53 14.29 4.65
N SER A 388 6.90 13.22 4.19
CA SER A 388 7.38 12.41 3.08
C SER A 388 6.22 11.73 2.37
N GLY A 389 6.41 11.36 1.11
CA GLY A 389 5.39 10.80 0.25
C GLY A 389 5.25 11.59 -1.04
N ILE A 390 4.79 10.92 -2.10
CA ILE A 390 4.65 11.54 -3.42
C ILE A 390 3.20 11.55 -3.88
N PHE A 391 2.92 12.48 -4.77
CA PHE A 391 1.67 12.54 -5.50
C PHE A 391 1.57 11.33 -6.47
N GLY A 392 0.96 10.26 -6.03
CA GLY A 392 0.83 9.01 -6.79
C GLY A 392 0.67 7.78 -5.91
N TRP A 393 1.02 7.91 -4.65
CA TRP A 393 0.68 6.95 -3.61
C TRP A 393 -0.76 7.25 -3.15
N PRO A 394 -1.74 6.37 -3.43
CA PRO A 394 -3.16 6.65 -3.19
C PRO A 394 -3.52 6.63 -1.71
N GLY A 395 -4.67 7.24 -1.39
CA GLY A 395 -5.34 7.09 -0.11
C GLY A 395 -6.14 5.79 0.00
N ASP A 396 -6.99 5.71 1.02
CA ASP A 396 -7.86 4.58 1.33
C ASP A 396 -9.33 4.99 1.44
N GLU A 397 -10.24 4.18 0.86
CA GLU A 397 -11.67 4.51 0.82
C GLU A 397 -12.34 4.46 2.19
N ASP A 398 -11.94 3.53 3.08
CA ASP A 398 -12.51 3.43 4.42
C ASP A 398 -12.06 4.61 5.29
N LEU A 399 -10.78 5.01 5.20
CA LEU A 399 -10.28 6.21 5.85
C LEU A 399 -10.95 7.48 5.31
N THR A 400 -11.11 7.60 4.00
CA THR A 400 -11.83 8.72 3.37
C THR A 400 -13.25 8.84 3.91
N SER A 401 -13.91 7.72 4.22
CA SER A 401 -15.27 7.71 4.77
C SER A 401 -15.39 8.31 6.18
N LEU A 402 -14.28 8.40 6.92
CA LEU A 402 -14.20 9.02 8.26
C LEU A 402 -14.11 10.54 8.20
N LEU A 403 -13.73 11.09 7.03
CA LEU A 403 -13.57 12.52 6.81
C LEU A 403 -14.87 13.22 6.41
N GLY A 404 -14.83 14.55 6.34
CA GLY A 404 -15.93 15.38 5.88
C GLY A 404 -16.22 15.25 4.39
N PRO A 405 -17.41 15.67 3.93
CA PRO A 405 -17.77 15.57 2.52
C PRO A 405 -16.85 16.40 1.61
N GLY A 406 -16.16 15.74 0.68
CA GLY A 406 -15.30 16.36 -0.32
C GLY A 406 -13.83 16.41 0.08
N GLU A 407 -13.45 15.77 1.18
CA GLU A 407 -12.07 15.48 1.55
C GLU A 407 -11.65 14.15 0.95
N GLU A 408 -10.36 14.00 0.66
CA GLU A 408 -9.75 12.80 0.08
C GLU A 408 -8.51 12.43 0.91
N THR A 409 -8.20 11.15 0.98
CA THR A 409 -6.96 10.66 1.60
C THR A 409 -5.89 10.41 0.55
N LEU A 410 -4.64 10.50 0.96
CA LEU A 410 -3.42 10.24 0.17
C LEU A 410 -2.45 9.41 1.02
N ASN A 411 -1.46 8.83 0.40
CA ASN A 411 -0.34 8.17 1.09
C ASN A 411 -0.78 7.15 2.16
N ALA A 412 -1.76 6.28 1.82
CA ALA A 412 -2.27 5.31 2.77
C ALA A 412 -1.31 4.15 3.02
N THR A 413 -0.91 3.96 4.26
CA THR A 413 -0.27 2.74 4.75
C THR A 413 -1.31 1.84 5.39
N VAL A 414 -1.37 0.59 4.94
CA VAL A 414 -2.40 -0.38 5.31
C VAL A 414 -1.78 -1.73 5.64
N ILE A 415 -2.23 -2.36 6.72
CA ILE A 415 -2.05 -3.79 7.01
C ILE A 415 -3.42 -4.41 7.21
N GLU A 416 -3.66 -5.55 6.58
CA GLU A 416 -4.91 -6.30 6.69
C GLU A 416 -4.63 -7.77 6.96
N PHE A 417 -5.44 -8.40 7.80
CA PHE A 417 -5.37 -9.84 8.03
C PHE A 417 -6.68 -10.39 8.57
N ASP A 418 -6.85 -11.71 8.39
CA ASP A 418 -7.95 -12.45 9.01
C ASP A 418 -7.47 -13.14 10.28
N PHE A 419 -8.33 -13.17 11.30
CA PHE A 419 -8.06 -13.87 12.55
C PHE A 419 -9.29 -14.58 13.08
N VAL A 420 -9.06 -15.56 13.96
CA VAL A 420 -10.11 -16.30 14.67
C VAL A 420 -9.89 -16.12 16.16
N PRO A 421 -10.70 -15.30 16.84
CA PRO A 421 -10.57 -15.09 18.29
C PRO A 421 -10.96 -16.35 19.06
N ILE A 422 -10.32 -16.55 20.19
CA ILE A 422 -10.62 -17.61 21.15
C ILE A 422 -11.52 -17.08 22.28
N SER A 423 -11.36 -15.79 22.59
CA SER A 423 -12.12 -15.05 23.58
C SER A 423 -13.31 -14.31 22.94
N ASN A 424 -14.23 -13.84 23.78
CA ASN A 424 -15.38 -13.03 23.36
C ASN A 424 -15.03 -11.53 23.20
N THR A 425 -13.79 -11.14 23.41
CA THR A 425 -13.27 -9.79 23.24
C THR A 425 -11.94 -9.81 22.52
N ILE A 426 -11.66 -8.73 21.78
CA ILE A 426 -10.33 -8.42 21.29
C ILE A 426 -9.93 -7.03 21.77
N SER A 427 -8.67 -6.83 22.04
CA SER A 427 -8.14 -5.52 22.36
C SER A 427 -6.68 -5.37 21.91
N PHE A 428 -6.25 -4.13 21.65
CA PHE A 428 -4.86 -3.76 21.44
C PHE A 428 -4.64 -2.29 21.77
N ARG A 429 -3.39 -1.92 22.09
CA ARG A 429 -3.05 -0.56 22.52
C ARG A 429 -2.28 0.19 21.44
N PHE A 430 -2.53 1.51 21.34
CA PHE A 430 -1.89 2.36 20.36
C PHE A 430 -1.71 3.80 20.84
N ILE A 431 -0.76 4.51 20.23
CA ILE A 431 -0.50 5.94 20.39
C ILE A 431 -0.51 6.57 18.99
N MET A 432 -1.21 7.69 18.82
CA MET A 432 -1.12 8.55 17.62
C MET A 432 -0.06 9.61 17.85
N ALA A 433 0.80 9.84 16.86
CA ALA A 433 1.76 10.95 16.82
C ALA A 433 1.67 11.66 15.47
N SER A 434 1.82 12.98 15.45
CA SER A 434 1.66 13.76 14.22
C SER A 434 2.56 14.99 14.20
N GLU A 435 2.99 15.39 13.01
CA GLU A 435 3.63 16.66 12.72
C GLU A 435 2.65 17.86 12.70
N GLU A 436 1.34 17.59 12.68
CA GLU A 436 0.32 18.63 12.72
C GLU A 436 0.14 19.26 14.11
N TYR A 437 0.77 18.72 15.16
CA TYR A 437 0.76 19.28 16.52
C TYR A 437 1.70 20.48 16.65
N ASP A 438 1.41 21.56 15.88
CA ASP A 438 2.25 22.76 15.77
C ASP A 438 2.04 23.82 16.85
N GLN A 439 1.15 23.59 17.82
CA GLN A 439 0.67 24.54 18.82
C GLN A 439 0.02 25.78 18.17
N GLY A 440 -0.62 25.61 17.00
CA GLY A 440 -1.19 26.71 16.23
C GLY A 440 -2.28 26.27 15.27
N PHE A 441 -2.20 26.82 14.04
CA PHE A 441 -3.26 26.69 13.05
C PHE A 441 -3.44 25.24 12.52
N PHE A 442 -2.37 24.46 12.36
CA PHE A 442 -2.48 23.15 11.76
C PHE A 442 -3.29 22.21 12.65
N GLU A 443 -2.97 22.06 13.93
CA GLU A 443 -3.71 21.18 14.85
C GLU A 443 -5.19 21.57 15.02
N CYS A 444 -5.55 22.84 14.68
CA CYS A 444 -6.93 23.33 14.72
C CYS A 444 -7.72 23.09 13.43
N SER A 445 -7.06 22.81 12.31
CA SER A 445 -7.67 22.90 10.97
C SER A 445 -7.41 21.72 10.07
N PHE A 446 -6.35 20.97 10.30
CA PHE A 446 -5.95 19.82 9.51
C PHE A 446 -5.79 18.60 10.40
N SER A 447 -6.05 17.46 9.88
CA SER A 447 -5.82 16.21 10.56
C SER A 447 -5.77 15.09 9.57
N ASP A 448 -4.64 14.44 9.54
CA ASP A 448 -4.53 13.11 8.97
C ASP A 448 -5.46 12.15 9.67
N VAL A 449 -5.73 11.05 9.03
CA VAL A 449 -6.72 10.09 9.49
C VAL A 449 -6.14 8.69 9.61
N PHE A 450 -6.53 8.01 10.67
CA PHE A 450 -6.27 6.58 10.82
C PHE A 450 -7.52 5.85 11.29
N GLY A 451 -7.55 4.54 11.06
CA GLY A 451 -8.68 3.70 11.43
C GLY A 451 -8.27 2.25 11.62
N PHE A 452 -9.01 1.56 12.49
CA PHE A 452 -8.89 0.13 12.73
C PHE A 452 -10.25 -0.52 12.46
N PHE A 453 -10.41 -1.03 11.26
CA PHE A 453 -11.69 -1.51 10.74
C PHE A 453 -11.83 -3.01 10.97
N LEU A 454 -12.70 -3.38 11.91
CA LEU A 454 -13.06 -4.77 12.18
C LEU A 454 -14.31 -5.15 11.39
N THR A 455 -14.21 -6.16 10.55
CA THR A 455 -15.32 -6.68 9.74
C THR A 455 -15.70 -8.08 10.18
N ASP A 456 -16.98 -8.29 10.49
CA ASP A 456 -17.52 -9.58 10.87
C ASP A 456 -17.92 -10.46 9.67
N GLN A 457 -18.45 -11.66 9.93
CA GLN A 457 -18.87 -12.62 8.89
C GLN A 457 -20.08 -12.12 8.07
N GLU A 458 -20.90 -11.24 8.59
CA GLU A 458 -22.03 -10.61 7.92
C GLU A 458 -21.58 -9.46 7.01
N GLY A 459 -20.30 -9.06 7.08
CA GLY A 459 -19.71 -7.94 6.35
C GLY A 459 -20.00 -6.58 6.99
N ILE A 460 -20.30 -6.56 8.28
CA ILE A 460 -20.47 -5.32 9.04
C ILE A 460 -19.09 -4.87 9.52
N THR A 461 -18.71 -3.64 9.15
CA THR A 461 -17.43 -3.03 9.51
C THR A 461 -17.61 -1.99 10.59
N THR A 462 -16.78 -2.04 11.63
CA THR A 462 -16.74 -1.09 12.75
C THR A 462 -15.34 -0.52 12.90
N ASN A 463 -15.21 0.81 13.01
CA ASN A 463 -13.94 1.44 13.35
C ASN A 463 -13.69 1.37 14.87
N LEU A 464 -12.56 0.81 15.28
CA LEU A 464 -12.15 0.68 16.68
C LEU A 464 -11.26 1.85 17.16
N ALA A 465 -10.74 2.66 16.22
CA ALA A 465 -9.92 3.84 16.51
C ALA A 465 -10.81 5.05 16.82
N VAL A 466 -11.50 5.01 17.95
CA VAL A 466 -12.46 6.03 18.36
C VAL A 466 -12.19 6.54 19.76
N LEU A 467 -12.63 7.75 20.06
CA LEU A 467 -12.57 8.32 21.41
C LEU A 467 -13.34 7.43 22.40
N PRO A 468 -12.82 7.17 23.59
CA PRO A 468 -13.42 6.25 24.56
C PRO A 468 -14.91 6.51 24.84
N ASN A 469 -15.74 5.47 24.74
CA ASN A 469 -17.19 5.49 24.91
C ASN A 469 -17.94 6.35 23.86
N THR A 470 -17.39 6.54 22.69
CA THR A 470 -18.01 7.23 21.56
C THR A 470 -17.77 6.48 20.24
N ASP A 471 -18.44 6.90 19.16
CA ASP A 471 -18.18 6.47 17.77
C ASP A 471 -17.36 7.52 16.99
N THR A 472 -16.75 8.49 17.69
CA THR A 472 -16.00 9.60 17.06
C THR A 472 -14.58 9.16 16.76
N PRO A 473 -14.12 9.19 15.50
CA PRO A 473 -12.74 8.89 15.14
C PRO A 473 -11.76 9.81 15.87
N ILE A 474 -10.59 9.27 16.22
CA ILE A 474 -9.52 10.05 16.83
C ILE A 474 -8.79 10.81 15.72
N LEU A 475 -8.69 12.14 15.87
CA LEU A 475 -8.07 13.05 14.92
C LEU A 475 -7.21 14.06 15.68
N VAL A 476 -6.20 14.66 15.06
CA VAL A 476 -5.44 15.77 15.65
C VAL A 476 -6.37 16.91 16.04
N THR A 477 -7.30 17.26 15.15
CA THR A 477 -8.26 18.36 15.37
C THR A 477 -9.26 18.13 16.51
N ASN A 478 -9.35 16.93 17.07
CA ASN A 478 -10.23 16.65 18.21
C ASN A 478 -9.52 16.11 19.46
N VAL A 479 -8.17 16.04 19.44
CA VAL A 479 -7.34 15.67 20.60
C VAL A 479 -6.15 16.63 20.68
N HIS A 480 -6.33 17.82 21.27
CA HIS A 480 -5.29 18.82 21.42
C HIS A 480 -5.53 19.75 22.61
N LEU A 481 -4.50 20.49 23.03
CA LEU A 481 -4.61 21.56 24.02
C LEU A 481 -5.13 22.86 23.39
N ALA A 482 -5.58 23.79 24.24
CA ALA A 482 -5.92 25.15 23.77
C ALA A 482 -4.67 25.90 23.33
N ASN A 483 -4.75 26.59 22.20
CA ASN A 483 -3.72 27.50 21.68
C ASN A 483 -4.30 28.86 21.28
N ASP A 484 -3.56 29.67 20.53
CA ASP A 484 -4.02 31.01 20.12
C ASP A 484 -5.10 30.96 19.01
N ASP A 485 -5.24 29.84 18.28
CA ASP A 485 -6.14 29.67 17.14
C ASP A 485 -7.42 28.88 17.46
N CYS A 486 -7.38 27.97 18.45
CA CYS A 486 -8.55 27.18 18.86
C CYS A 486 -8.59 26.85 20.36
N ASP A 487 -9.81 26.55 20.87
CA ASP A 487 -10.03 26.03 22.21
C ASP A 487 -9.60 24.54 22.27
N ALA A 488 -9.26 24.04 23.46
CA ALA A 488 -8.90 22.63 23.66
C ALA A 488 -10.05 21.69 23.30
N GLU A 489 -9.74 20.61 22.59
CA GLU A 489 -10.64 19.48 22.31
C GLU A 489 -10.08 18.22 22.96
N ASN A 490 -10.86 17.53 23.80
CA ASN A 490 -10.49 16.31 24.51
C ASN A 490 -9.05 16.28 25.08
N PRO A 491 -8.60 17.34 25.79
CA PRO A 491 -7.20 17.53 26.18
C PRO A 491 -6.66 16.44 27.13
N GLN A 492 -7.55 15.65 27.73
CA GLN A 492 -7.17 14.51 28.60
C GLN A 492 -6.55 13.34 27.82
N TYR A 493 -6.68 13.32 26.52
CA TYR A 493 -6.12 12.30 25.63
C TYR A 493 -4.86 12.75 24.89
N PHE A 494 -4.49 14.03 24.98
CA PHE A 494 -3.23 14.56 24.48
C PHE A 494 -2.16 14.43 25.57
N ASP A 495 -0.98 13.86 25.24
CA ASP A 495 0.09 13.69 26.22
C ASP A 495 1.04 14.89 26.21
N GLN A 496 1.79 15.10 25.10
CA GLN A 496 2.75 16.18 25.06
C GLN A 496 3.12 16.64 23.64
N TYR A 497 3.59 17.88 23.54
CA TYR A 497 4.33 18.37 22.40
C TYR A 497 5.80 17.98 22.50
N VAL A 498 6.45 17.70 21.35
CA VAL A 498 7.85 17.32 21.25
C VAL A 498 8.61 18.39 20.48
N PRO A 499 9.18 19.41 21.16
CA PRO A 499 9.94 20.48 20.49
C PRO A 499 11.20 19.95 19.78
N GLU A 500 11.74 20.72 18.86
CA GLU A 500 13.01 20.44 18.17
C GLU A 500 14.12 20.03 19.17
N GLY A 501 14.76 18.90 18.93
CA GLY A 501 15.79 18.30 19.77
C GLY A 501 15.26 17.50 20.97
N ALA A 502 13.95 17.43 21.19
CA ALA A 502 13.35 16.66 22.28
C ALA A 502 13.07 15.20 21.91
N SER A 503 13.01 14.36 22.95
CA SER A 503 12.66 12.94 22.89
C SER A 503 11.17 12.77 23.28
N PRO A 504 10.53 11.60 23.06
CA PRO A 504 11.10 10.33 22.57
C PRO A 504 10.99 10.10 21.07
N VAL A 505 10.03 10.74 20.38
CA VAL A 505 9.71 10.52 18.95
C VAL A 505 10.17 11.71 18.10
N ALA A 506 10.13 11.57 16.77
CA ALA A 506 10.45 12.65 15.86
C ALA A 506 9.27 13.60 15.58
N TYR A 507 8.04 13.12 15.76
CA TYR A 507 6.82 13.91 15.54
C TYR A 507 6.66 15.05 16.54
N ASP A 508 5.95 16.12 16.15
CA ASP A 508 5.78 17.35 16.95
C ASP A 508 4.90 17.18 18.20
N GLY A 509 4.09 16.13 18.25
CA GLY A 509 3.29 15.78 19.42
C GLY A 509 2.67 14.38 19.32
N PHE A 510 2.17 13.89 20.46
CA PHE A 510 1.51 12.60 20.53
C PHE A 510 0.47 12.50 21.65
N THR A 511 -0.40 11.49 21.55
CA THR A 511 -1.50 11.22 22.48
C THR A 511 -1.07 10.32 23.62
N VAL A 512 -1.89 10.26 24.68
CA VAL A 512 -1.81 9.14 25.63
C VAL A 512 -2.13 7.81 24.94
N PRO A 513 -1.75 6.64 25.51
CA PRO A 513 -2.18 5.36 24.98
C PRO A 513 -3.69 5.21 24.96
N PHE A 514 -4.21 4.77 23.83
CA PHE A 514 -5.59 4.32 23.66
C PHE A 514 -5.66 2.81 23.64
N THR A 515 -6.85 2.26 23.90
CA THR A 515 -7.16 0.86 23.72
C THR A 515 -8.29 0.74 22.68
N ALA A 516 -7.99 0.11 21.55
CA ALA A 516 -8.99 -0.38 20.62
C ALA A 516 -9.54 -1.70 21.16
N GLN A 517 -10.86 -1.83 21.23
CA GLN A 517 -11.48 -3.06 21.72
C GLN A 517 -12.83 -3.32 21.05
N SER A 518 -13.22 -4.58 20.94
CA SER A 518 -14.51 -5.02 20.44
C SER A 518 -14.96 -6.33 21.06
N GLU A 519 -16.27 -6.50 21.22
CA GLU A 519 -16.85 -7.81 21.43
C GLU A 519 -16.80 -8.61 20.13
N VAL A 520 -16.43 -9.88 20.23
CA VAL A 520 -16.34 -10.82 19.12
C VAL A 520 -16.95 -12.17 19.51
N VAL A 521 -17.23 -13.00 18.53
CA VAL A 521 -17.73 -14.36 18.78
C VAL A 521 -16.58 -15.35 18.61
N PRO A 522 -16.21 -16.09 19.67
CA PRO A 522 -15.14 -17.08 19.60
C PRO A 522 -15.37 -18.09 18.46
N GLY A 523 -14.28 -18.46 17.77
CA GLY A 523 -14.30 -19.42 16.68
C GLY A 523 -14.83 -18.89 15.34
N GLN A 524 -15.27 -17.64 15.27
CA GLN A 524 -15.65 -16.99 14.02
C GLN A 524 -14.47 -16.25 13.40
N THR A 525 -14.40 -16.22 12.07
CA THR A 525 -13.36 -15.46 11.37
C THR A 525 -13.75 -14.00 11.27
N TYR A 526 -12.85 -13.12 11.64
CA TYR A 526 -12.93 -11.67 11.48
C TYR A 526 -11.84 -11.19 10.55
N HIS A 527 -12.11 -10.10 9.84
CA HIS A 527 -11.11 -9.37 9.07
C HIS A 527 -10.81 -8.06 9.77
N ILE A 528 -9.53 -7.73 9.95
CA ILE A 528 -9.11 -6.44 10.49
C ILE A 528 -8.21 -5.71 9.51
N LYS A 529 -8.44 -4.41 9.38
CA LYS A 529 -7.65 -3.47 8.58
C LYS A 529 -7.12 -2.36 9.48
N LEU A 530 -5.82 -2.24 9.56
CA LEU A 530 -5.10 -1.19 10.29
C LEU A 530 -4.56 -0.21 9.24
N ALA A 531 -4.99 1.05 9.28
CA ALA A 531 -4.66 2.00 8.23
C ALA A 531 -4.43 3.41 8.77
N VAL A 532 -3.49 4.15 8.15
CA VAL A 532 -3.22 5.58 8.34
C VAL A 532 -2.98 6.24 6.99
N ALA A 533 -3.41 7.48 6.82
CA ALA A 533 -3.23 8.24 5.59
C ALA A 533 -3.22 9.74 5.84
N ASP A 534 -2.54 10.49 4.98
CA ASP A 534 -2.66 11.93 4.90
C ASP A 534 -4.06 12.34 4.43
N ALA A 535 -4.57 13.47 4.91
CA ALA A 535 -5.87 13.99 4.53
C ALA A 535 -5.77 15.39 3.92
N GLY A 536 -6.14 15.50 2.64
CA GLY A 536 -6.20 16.76 1.91
C GLY A 536 -4.91 17.14 1.19
N ASP A 537 -3.74 16.81 1.73
CA ASP A 537 -2.43 16.98 1.06
C ASP A 537 -1.49 15.81 1.42
N SER A 538 -0.22 15.86 1.10
CA SER A 538 0.77 14.79 1.34
C SER A 538 1.94 15.31 2.19
N SER A 539 1.65 16.09 3.20
CA SER A 539 2.66 16.77 4.02
C SER A 539 2.29 16.72 5.50
N LEU A 540 3.27 16.74 6.38
CA LEU A 540 3.11 16.67 7.83
C LEU A 540 2.57 15.32 8.30
N ASP A 541 3.37 14.28 8.07
CA ASP A 541 3.00 12.88 8.29
C ASP A 541 2.44 12.60 9.71
N THR A 542 1.49 11.69 9.76
CA THR A 542 0.97 11.10 11.01
C THR A 542 1.37 9.64 11.10
N ALA A 543 1.67 9.20 12.31
CA ALA A 543 1.96 7.81 12.61
C ALA A 543 1.12 7.26 13.76
N VAL A 544 0.90 5.94 13.71
CA VAL A 544 0.29 5.17 14.78
C VAL A 544 1.27 4.12 15.25
N TYR A 545 1.61 4.17 16.55
CA TYR A 545 2.44 3.19 17.23
C TYR A 545 1.54 2.14 17.89
N LEU A 546 1.60 0.91 17.44
CA LEU A 546 0.85 -0.24 17.96
C LEU A 546 1.77 -0.98 18.95
N GLU A 547 1.33 -1.17 20.21
CA GLU A 547 2.13 -1.85 21.23
C GLU A 547 2.29 -3.33 20.90
N GLY A 548 3.55 -3.80 20.94
CA GLY A 548 3.87 -5.21 20.71
C GLY A 548 3.32 -6.13 21.79
N GLY A 549 2.69 -7.22 21.38
CA GLY A 549 2.04 -8.19 22.28
C GLY A 549 0.74 -7.69 22.91
N SER A 550 0.21 -6.55 22.46
CA SER A 550 -1.04 -6.01 22.99
C SER A 550 -2.28 -6.46 22.22
N PHE A 551 -2.12 -7.04 21.03
CA PHE A 551 -3.27 -7.60 20.29
C PHE A 551 -3.66 -8.92 20.94
N ASP A 552 -4.59 -8.82 21.90
CA ASP A 552 -5.02 -9.93 22.74
C ASP A 552 -6.22 -10.64 22.10
N LEU A 553 -6.01 -11.90 21.74
CA LEU A 553 -7.01 -12.85 21.28
C LEU A 553 -7.28 -13.90 22.37
N GLY A 554 -6.62 -13.75 23.50
CA GLY A 554 -6.50 -14.74 24.55
C GLY A 554 -7.73 -14.89 25.41
N LEU A 555 -7.58 -15.72 26.46
CA LEU A 555 -8.63 -16.06 27.38
C LEU A 555 -8.85 -14.93 28.39
N ASP A 556 -10.07 -14.41 28.47
CA ASP A 556 -10.50 -13.43 29.48
C ASP A 556 -11.68 -13.99 30.26
N LEU A 557 -11.60 -13.98 31.59
CA LEU A 557 -12.68 -14.38 32.48
C LEU A 557 -13.52 -13.20 32.99
N GLY A 558 -13.22 -11.98 32.54
CA GLY A 558 -13.90 -10.75 32.94
C GLY A 558 -13.29 -10.07 34.16
N GLU A 559 -13.94 -9.01 34.60
CA GLU A 559 -13.52 -8.22 35.77
C GLU A 559 -13.71 -8.98 37.10
N ASP A 560 -12.83 -8.73 38.09
CA ASP A 560 -12.92 -9.28 39.42
C ASP A 560 -14.28 -9.00 40.08
N ILE A 561 -14.85 -10.02 40.67
CA ILE A 561 -16.13 -9.98 41.35
C ILE A 561 -15.93 -9.65 42.81
N LEU A 562 -15.96 -8.38 43.15
CA LEU A 562 -15.59 -7.89 44.48
C LEU A 562 -16.81 -7.41 45.30
N ILE A 563 -16.73 -7.52 46.61
CA ILE A 563 -17.73 -6.99 47.55
C ILE A 563 -17.83 -5.46 47.39
N GLU A 564 -16.71 -4.78 47.24
CA GLU A 564 -16.66 -3.31 47.10
C GLU A 564 -17.35 -2.79 45.85
N ASN A 565 -17.41 -3.59 44.77
CA ASN A 565 -18.06 -3.24 43.51
C ASN A 565 -19.58 -3.55 43.52
N GLY A 566 -20.09 -4.19 44.60
CA GLY A 566 -21.48 -4.61 44.72
C GLY A 566 -21.88 -5.79 43.79
N LEU A 567 -20.87 -6.51 43.25
CA LEU A 567 -21.03 -7.64 42.33
C LEU A 567 -20.98 -9.00 43.04
N ALA A 568 -20.55 -9.03 44.30
CA ALA A 568 -20.36 -10.27 45.08
C ALA A 568 -21.66 -11.09 45.16
N PRO A 569 -21.63 -12.40 44.79
CA PRO A 569 -22.79 -13.28 44.90
C PRO A 569 -23.10 -13.60 46.36
N CYS A 570 -24.35 -14.03 46.61
CA CYS A 570 -24.74 -14.54 47.91
C CYS A 570 -24.25 -15.98 48.13
N PRO A 571 -24.00 -16.43 49.35
CA PRO A 571 -23.43 -17.75 49.61
C PRO A 571 -24.26 -18.95 49.11
N GLN A 572 -25.55 -18.75 48.90
CA GLN A 572 -26.45 -19.78 48.39
C GLN A 572 -26.55 -19.79 46.86
N ASP A 573 -26.06 -18.76 46.19
CA ASP A 573 -26.18 -18.61 44.73
C ASP A 573 -24.85 -19.03 44.08
N PRO A 574 -24.87 -19.95 43.11
CA PRO A 574 -23.66 -20.28 42.38
C PRO A 574 -23.25 -19.12 41.47
N TYR A 575 -21.95 -18.89 41.34
CA TYR A 575 -21.38 -18.07 40.32
C TYR A 575 -20.82 -19.00 39.24
N ILE A 576 -21.20 -18.78 37.96
CA ILE A 576 -20.70 -19.56 36.83
C ILE A 576 -19.62 -18.74 36.15
N ILE A 577 -18.38 -19.27 36.21
CA ILE A 577 -17.27 -18.75 35.40
C ILE A 577 -17.35 -19.42 34.05
N ASP A 578 -17.37 -18.66 32.99
CA ASP A 578 -17.38 -19.17 31.60
C ASP A 578 -16.15 -18.67 30.85
N THR A 579 -15.41 -19.55 30.22
CA THR A 579 -14.27 -19.20 29.39
C THR A 579 -14.69 -18.68 28.02
N PHE A 580 -15.93 -18.84 27.63
CA PHE A 580 -16.48 -18.56 26.30
C PHE A 580 -15.69 -19.21 25.16
N THR A 581 -14.97 -20.33 25.45
CA THR A 581 -14.13 -21.03 24.48
C THR A 581 -14.68 -22.42 24.20
N GLU A 582 -14.38 -22.98 23.02
CA GLU A 582 -14.80 -24.31 22.61
C GLU A 582 -13.60 -25.17 22.24
N ASN A 583 -13.75 -26.49 22.35
CA ASN A 583 -12.79 -27.51 21.90
C ASN A 583 -11.42 -27.49 22.58
N GLY A 584 -11.27 -26.82 23.74
CA GLY A 584 -10.06 -26.85 24.57
C GLY A 584 -10.05 -28.02 25.58
N GLU A 585 -8.87 -28.36 26.08
CA GLU A 585 -8.68 -29.18 27.28
C GLU A 585 -8.54 -28.24 28.47
N TYR A 586 -9.51 -28.27 29.42
CA TYR A 586 -9.60 -27.33 30.53
C TYR A 586 -9.04 -27.94 31.82
N THR A 587 -8.29 -27.13 32.57
CA THR A 587 -7.84 -27.48 33.93
C THR A 587 -8.05 -26.25 34.84
N TRP A 588 -8.95 -26.38 35.79
CA TRP A 588 -9.32 -25.30 36.70
C TRP A 588 -8.56 -25.37 38.01
N TYR A 589 -8.30 -24.24 38.61
CA TYR A 589 -7.62 -24.06 39.88
C TYR A 589 -8.40 -23.10 40.76
N VAL A 590 -8.30 -23.28 42.08
CA VAL A 590 -8.72 -22.31 43.08
C VAL A 590 -7.55 -22.04 44.05
N ASN A 591 -7.15 -20.79 44.20
CA ASN A 591 -6.00 -20.37 45.01
C ASN A 591 -4.71 -21.17 44.66
N GLY A 592 -4.53 -21.50 43.38
CA GLY A 592 -3.39 -22.26 42.86
C GLY A 592 -3.45 -23.78 43.06
N LEU A 593 -4.57 -24.31 43.57
CA LEU A 593 -4.79 -25.76 43.73
C LEU A 593 -5.76 -26.25 42.66
N GLU A 594 -5.39 -27.32 41.96
CA GLU A 594 -6.22 -27.93 40.92
C GLU A 594 -7.58 -28.42 41.48
N ILE A 595 -8.64 -28.16 40.75
CA ILE A 595 -9.99 -28.63 41.08
C ILE A 595 -10.20 -29.95 40.34
N GLU A 596 -10.24 -31.07 41.05
CA GLU A 596 -10.43 -32.38 40.47
C GLU A 596 -11.75 -32.48 39.68
N ASP A 597 -11.72 -33.11 38.51
CA ASP A 597 -12.86 -33.32 37.60
C ASP A 597 -13.45 -32.04 36.94
N ALA A 598 -12.88 -30.86 37.16
CA ALA A 598 -13.27 -29.62 36.49
C ALA A 598 -12.55 -29.51 35.11
N ASN A 599 -13.18 -30.01 34.06
CA ASN A 599 -12.61 -30.15 32.74
C ASN A 599 -13.52 -29.62 31.61
N THR A 600 -14.41 -28.71 31.94
CA THR A 600 -15.34 -28.07 30.99
C THR A 600 -15.03 -26.56 30.85
N SER A 601 -15.52 -25.93 29.78
CA SER A 601 -15.38 -24.48 29.56
C SER A 601 -16.05 -23.61 30.64
N THR A 602 -16.90 -24.21 31.50
CA THR A 602 -17.55 -23.51 32.58
C THR A 602 -17.24 -24.14 33.92
N LEU A 603 -17.15 -23.34 34.97
CA LEU A 603 -16.97 -23.76 36.36
C LEU A 603 -18.02 -23.09 37.23
N GLU A 604 -18.80 -23.91 37.99
CA GLU A 604 -19.73 -23.44 38.99
C GLU A 604 -19.03 -23.36 40.36
N VAL A 605 -19.03 -22.18 40.98
CA VAL A 605 -18.32 -21.92 42.22
C VAL A 605 -19.26 -21.37 43.31
N PHE A 606 -18.95 -21.55 44.57
CA PHE A 606 -19.79 -21.17 45.72
C PHE A 606 -18.99 -20.47 46.85
N GLU A 607 -17.70 -20.31 46.68
CA GLU A 607 -16.82 -19.79 47.73
C GLU A 607 -15.89 -18.71 47.15
N SER A 608 -15.47 -17.80 48.01
CA SER A 608 -14.46 -16.80 47.65
C SER A 608 -13.12 -17.46 47.32
N GLY A 609 -12.47 -16.99 46.27
CA GLY A 609 -11.16 -17.49 45.85
C GLY A 609 -10.64 -16.82 44.60
N ASN A 610 -9.33 -16.95 44.36
CA ASN A 610 -8.75 -16.66 43.05
C ASN A 610 -8.89 -17.92 42.21
N TYR A 611 -9.79 -17.89 41.25
CA TYR A 611 -10.01 -18.99 40.33
C TYR A 611 -9.15 -18.74 39.10
N SER A 612 -8.52 -19.79 38.56
CA SER A 612 -7.80 -19.71 37.30
C SER A 612 -8.03 -20.97 36.48
N VAL A 613 -7.92 -20.80 35.16
CA VAL A 613 -8.05 -21.89 34.24
C VAL A 613 -6.88 -21.91 33.26
N ASN A 614 -6.40 -23.13 32.97
CA ASN A 614 -5.53 -23.38 31.83
C ASN A 614 -6.35 -24.08 30.75
N VAL A 615 -6.32 -23.55 29.54
CA VAL A 615 -6.98 -24.12 28.37
C VAL A 615 -5.93 -24.50 27.33
N SER A 616 -5.86 -25.78 26.94
CA SER A 616 -4.89 -26.26 25.95
C SER A 616 -5.59 -26.67 24.66
N TYR A 617 -5.04 -26.21 23.52
CA TYR A 617 -5.48 -26.55 22.17
C TYR A 617 -4.46 -27.42 21.42
N GLY A 618 -3.50 -28.02 22.11
CA GLY A 618 -2.47 -28.89 21.55
C GLY A 618 -1.11 -28.73 22.25
N GLU A 619 -0.03 -29.27 21.63
CA GLU A 619 1.27 -29.39 22.29
C GLU A 619 1.90 -28.04 22.69
N ASN A 620 1.62 -26.94 21.97
CA ASN A 620 2.25 -25.62 22.21
C ASN A 620 1.24 -24.47 22.40
N CYS A 621 -0.06 -24.75 22.38
CA CYS A 621 -1.10 -23.74 22.47
C CYS A 621 -1.81 -23.82 23.82
N ASN A 622 -1.43 -22.96 24.76
CA ASN A 622 -1.98 -22.93 26.11
C ASN A 622 -2.28 -21.51 26.54
N TYR A 623 -3.50 -21.27 26.95
CA TYR A 623 -3.94 -20.00 27.53
C TYR A 623 -4.22 -20.16 29.01
N SER A 624 -4.05 -19.11 29.78
CA SER A 624 -4.45 -19.07 31.18
C SER A 624 -5.08 -17.73 31.52
N ALA A 625 -6.12 -17.76 32.32
CA ALA A 625 -6.73 -16.57 32.89
C ALA A 625 -7.08 -16.81 34.34
N ASP A 626 -7.20 -15.72 35.10
CA ASP A 626 -7.61 -15.75 36.47
C ASP A 626 -8.74 -14.75 36.74
N LEU A 627 -9.52 -15.02 37.77
CA LEU A 627 -10.66 -14.22 38.21
C LEU A 627 -10.77 -14.31 39.72
N LEU A 628 -10.68 -13.16 40.40
CA LEU A 628 -10.91 -13.07 41.81
C LEU A 628 -12.41 -12.95 42.10
N ILE A 629 -12.95 -13.89 42.83
CA ILE A 629 -14.35 -13.87 43.28
C ILE A 629 -14.42 -13.74 44.78
N GLU A 630 -15.09 -12.72 45.26
CA GLU A 630 -15.50 -12.55 46.64
C GLU A 630 -16.99 -12.86 46.77
N TYR A 631 -17.31 -13.76 47.68
CA TYR A 631 -18.67 -14.03 48.13
C TYR A 631 -19.03 -13.17 49.31
N TYR A 632 -20.23 -12.65 49.33
CA TYR A 632 -20.75 -11.94 50.50
C TYR A 632 -20.74 -12.86 51.73
N LEU A 633 -20.16 -12.41 52.85
CA LEU A 633 -20.15 -13.17 54.08
C LEU A 633 -21.46 -12.97 54.81
N PRO A 634 -22.25 -14.06 55.01
CA PRO A 634 -23.52 -13.92 55.71
C PRO A 634 -23.29 -13.49 57.16
N LEU A 635 -24.16 -12.63 57.70
CA LEU A 635 -24.13 -12.21 59.06
C LEU A 635 -24.36 -13.45 59.96
N SER A 636 -23.32 -13.86 60.71
CA SER A 636 -23.45 -14.91 61.72
C SER A 636 -23.80 -14.27 63.05
N ILE A 637 -24.98 -14.56 63.57
CA ILE A 637 -25.42 -14.09 64.86
C ILE A 637 -25.62 -15.27 65.84
N ASP A 638 -25.17 -15.10 67.07
CA ASP A 638 -25.57 -16.02 68.12
C ASP A 638 -27.04 -15.91 68.40
N LEU A 639 -27.72 -17.07 68.36
CA LEU A 639 -29.15 -17.10 68.62
C LEU A 639 -29.50 -16.50 69.97
N PRO A 640 -30.48 -15.57 70.01
CA PRO A 640 -30.93 -15.06 71.28
C PRO A 640 -31.60 -16.14 72.11
N GLN A 641 -31.68 -15.91 73.42
CA GLN A 641 -32.33 -16.86 74.33
C GLN A 641 -33.83 -16.98 73.99
N ALA A 642 -34.37 -18.19 74.20
CA ALA A 642 -35.79 -18.47 73.95
C ALA A 642 -36.68 -17.50 74.69
N VAL A 643 -37.70 -16.97 73.99
CA VAL A 643 -38.75 -16.14 74.64
C VAL A 643 -39.73 -17.01 75.37
N ILE A 644 -39.98 -16.70 76.60
CA ILE A 644 -40.85 -17.46 77.51
C ILE A 644 -42.08 -16.60 77.85
N SER A 645 -43.27 -17.15 77.68
CA SER A 645 -44.52 -16.54 78.10
C SER A 645 -45.34 -17.47 79.01
N CYS A 646 -46.28 -16.90 79.74
CA CYS A 646 -47.16 -17.67 80.63
C CYS A 646 -48.37 -18.17 79.82
N ASP A 647 -48.69 -19.47 79.98
CA ASP A 647 -49.89 -20.06 79.41
C ASP A 647 -51.10 -19.53 80.21
N ASN A 648 -52.03 -18.84 79.50
CA ASN A 648 -53.21 -18.20 80.10
C ASN A 648 -54.24 -19.19 80.67
N ASN A 649 -54.13 -20.51 80.30
CA ASN A 649 -54.97 -21.58 80.71
C ASN A 649 -54.26 -22.71 81.47
N PHE A 650 -52.98 -22.57 81.79
CA PHE A 650 -52.10 -23.48 82.54
C PHE A 650 -51.91 -24.92 81.92
N THR A 651 -52.69 -25.26 80.88
CA THR A 651 -52.69 -26.57 80.22
C THR A 651 -52.81 -26.59 78.72
N SER A 652 -52.98 -25.39 78.08
CA SER A 652 -53.24 -25.26 76.66
C SER A 652 -51.97 -25.25 75.83
N GLY A 653 -50.87 -24.82 76.42
CA GLY A 653 -49.59 -24.63 75.73
C GLY A 653 -49.59 -23.43 74.78
N PHE A 654 -50.65 -22.60 74.76
CA PHE A 654 -50.74 -21.39 73.94
C PHE A 654 -50.55 -20.14 74.81
N GLY A 655 -49.80 -19.17 74.33
CA GLY A 655 -49.50 -17.91 75.00
C GLY A 655 -49.17 -16.81 74.00
N THR A 656 -49.19 -15.56 74.50
CA THR A 656 -48.83 -14.40 73.70
C THR A 656 -47.38 -14.02 73.98
N PHE A 657 -46.57 -13.81 72.96
CA PHE A 657 -45.14 -13.52 73.03
C PHE A 657 -44.85 -12.12 72.51
N ASP A 658 -43.94 -11.42 73.12
CA ASP A 658 -43.36 -10.16 72.61
C ASP A 658 -42.01 -10.46 71.92
N LEU A 659 -42.07 -10.62 70.58
CA LEU A 659 -40.89 -10.88 69.74
C LEU A 659 -40.09 -9.61 69.48
N SER A 660 -40.68 -8.39 69.70
CA SER A 660 -40.03 -7.11 69.41
C SER A 660 -38.74 -6.91 70.27
N GLN A 661 -38.73 -7.44 71.48
CA GLN A 661 -37.56 -7.40 72.35
C GLN A 661 -36.37 -8.18 71.74
N GLN A 662 -36.63 -9.23 70.96
CA GLN A 662 -35.57 -9.98 70.26
C GLN A 662 -34.97 -9.18 69.13
N THR A 663 -35.77 -8.35 68.44
CA THR A 663 -35.30 -7.43 67.43
C THR A 663 -34.25 -6.46 67.95
N GLU A 664 -34.50 -5.91 69.17
CA GLU A 664 -33.56 -5.02 69.84
C GLU A 664 -32.25 -5.76 70.20
N VAL A 665 -32.36 -7.01 70.67
CA VAL A 665 -31.19 -7.83 71.05
C VAL A 665 -30.40 -8.17 69.80
N ILE A 666 -31.04 -8.60 68.73
CA ILE A 666 -30.40 -8.93 67.44
C ILE A 666 -29.73 -7.68 66.84
N SER A 667 -30.45 -6.56 66.79
CA SER A 667 -29.92 -5.29 66.27
C SER A 667 -28.73 -4.77 67.06
N ALA A 668 -28.66 -5.05 68.37
CA ALA A 668 -27.50 -4.67 69.17
C ALA A 668 -26.23 -5.50 68.93
N LEU A 669 -26.35 -6.67 68.25
CA LEU A 669 -25.26 -7.56 67.89
C LEU A 669 -24.71 -7.24 66.47
N ILE A 670 -25.46 -6.44 65.68
CA ILE A 670 -25.14 -6.14 64.26
C ILE A 670 -24.66 -4.68 64.19
N THR A 671 -23.56 -4.44 63.46
CA THR A 671 -22.94 -3.12 63.32
C THR A 671 -23.37 -2.38 62.03
N THR A 672 -24.06 -3.06 61.16
CA THR A 672 -24.56 -2.53 59.85
C THR A 672 -26.07 -2.27 59.89
N ASN A 673 -26.57 -1.45 58.97
CA ASN A 673 -27.99 -1.27 58.83
C ASN A 673 -28.61 -2.54 58.22
N THR A 674 -29.62 -3.10 58.96
CA THR A 674 -30.23 -4.37 58.58
C THR A 674 -31.76 -4.31 58.74
N THR A 675 -32.43 -5.04 57.86
CA THR A 675 -33.86 -5.35 57.98
C THR A 675 -34.03 -6.73 58.61
N ILE A 676 -34.74 -6.80 59.73
CA ILE A 676 -35.00 -8.04 60.47
C ILE A 676 -36.49 -8.39 60.35
N THR A 677 -36.77 -9.62 59.88
CA THR A 677 -38.16 -10.10 59.69
C THR A 677 -38.34 -11.48 60.31
N TYR A 678 -39.50 -11.77 60.83
CA TYR A 678 -39.84 -13.00 61.56
C TYR A 678 -40.84 -13.86 60.79
N PHE A 679 -40.67 -15.20 60.86
CA PHE A 679 -41.48 -16.17 60.13
C PHE A 679 -41.78 -17.40 60.96
N GLU A 680 -42.92 -18.04 60.66
CA GLU A 680 -43.37 -19.26 61.34
C GLU A 680 -42.69 -20.52 60.75
N THR A 681 -42.25 -20.46 59.50
CA THR A 681 -41.57 -21.58 58.85
C THR A 681 -40.26 -21.14 58.18
N ILE A 682 -39.32 -22.07 58.01
CA ILE A 682 -38.08 -21.80 57.31
C ILE A 682 -38.33 -21.46 55.83
N GLU A 683 -39.32 -22.14 55.21
CA GLU A 683 -39.67 -21.92 53.80
C GLU A 683 -40.22 -20.50 53.59
N ASP A 684 -41.02 -19.99 54.53
CA ASP A 684 -41.50 -18.59 54.49
C ASP A 684 -40.34 -17.58 54.69
N ALA A 685 -39.38 -17.94 55.57
CA ALA A 685 -38.22 -17.11 55.79
C ALA A 685 -37.29 -17.09 54.57
N GLU A 686 -37.07 -18.20 53.91
CA GLU A 686 -36.27 -18.31 52.66
C GLU A 686 -36.92 -17.49 51.52
N ASN A 687 -38.22 -17.62 51.34
CA ASN A 687 -38.97 -16.94 50.28
C ASN A 687 -39.48 -15.55 50.61
N ASN A 688 -39.26 -15.07 51.85
CA ASN A 688 -39.75 -13.80 52.38
C ASN A 688 -41.28 -13.65 52.23
N LEU A 689 -42.00 -14.72 52.55
CA LEU A 689 -43.45 -14.79 52.46
C LEU A 689 -44.07 -14.90 53.85
N SER A 690 -45.31 -14.42 54.01
CA SER A 690 -46.11 -14.62 55.24
C SER A 690 -45.42 -14.17 56.55
N SER A 691 -44.67 -13.04 56.50
CA SER A 691 -43.97 -12.53 57.70
C SER A 691 -44.92 -12.22 58.87
N ILE A 692 -44.43 -12.41 60.08
CA ILE A 692 -45.16 -12.07 61.33
C ILE A 692 -45.18 -10.53 61.45
N ASN A 693 -46.37 -9.94 61.36
CA ASN A 693 -46.55 -8.47 61.31
C ASN A 693 -46.62 -7.84 62.72
N ASP A 694 -47.24 -8.52 63.70
CA ASP A 694 -47.37 -8.00 65.06
C ASP A 694 -46.38 -8.73 65.95
N LEU A 695 -45.20 -8.15 66.06
CA LEU A 695 -44.11 -8.68 66.89
C LEU A 695 -44.35 -8.44 68.40
N SER A 696 -45.16 -7.47 68.78
CA SER A 696 -45.41 -7.13 70.18
C SER A 696 -46.44 -8.05 70.83
N SER A 697 -47.25 -8.74 70.03
CA SER A 697 -48.34 -9.59 70.50
C SER A 697 -48.53 -10.81 69.60
N TYR A 698 -47.49 -11.65 69.50
CA TYR A 698 -47.54 -12.89 68.73
C TYR A 698 -48.15 -14.04 69.49
N ASP A 699 -49.19 -14.65 69.01
CA ASP A 699 -49.76 -15.89 69.58
C ASP A 699 -49.18 -17.11 68.90
N ASN A 700 -48.56 -18.04 69.65
CA ASN A 700 -47.99 -19.23 69.07
C ASN A 700 -49.08 -20.15 68.46
N ILE A 701 -48.78 -20.73 67.33
CA ILE A 701 -49.68 -21.65 66.61
C ILE A 701 -49.38 -23.14 66.92
N ILE A 702 -48.21 -23.40 67.51
CA ILE A 702 -47.82 -24.73 67.99
C ILE A 702 -47.72 -24.68 69.49
N PRO A 703 -48.43 -25.62 70.23
CA PRO A 703 -48.51 -25.57 71.70
C PRO A 703 -47.15 -25.97 72.35
N PHE A 704 -46.84 -25.33 73.48
CA PHE A 704 -45.70 -25.55 74.40
C PHE A 704 -44.33 -25.09 73.89
N ASN A 705 -44.00 -25.36 72.58
CA ASN A 705 -42.73 -24.95 72.03
C ASN A 705 -42.87 -24.77 70.52
N GLN A 706 -42.51 -23.59 70.02
CA GLN A 706 -42.51 -23.26 68.63
C GLN A 706 -41.19 -22.58 68.25
N THR A 707 -40.62 -22.96 67.11
CA THR A 707 -39.47 -22.29 66.48
C THR A 707 -39.97 -21.14 65.64
N ILE A 708 -39.40 -19.96 65.78
CA ILE A 708 -39.61 -18.79 64.96
C ILE A 708 -38.30 -18.53 64.19
N TYR A 709 -38.40 -18.35 62.90
CA TYR A 709 -37.25 -18.09 62.05
C TYR A 709 -37.09 -16.58 61.85
N VAL A 710 -35.85 -16.10 61.91
CA VAL A 710 -35.49 -14.70 61.77
C VAL A 710 -34.66 -14.54 60.53
N ARG A 711 -35.21 -13.79 59.55
CA ARG A 711 -34.50 -13.41 58.36
C ARG A 711 -33.86 -12.05 58.56
N ILE A 712 -32.56 -11.95 58.29
CA ILE A 712 -31.77 -10.73 58.44
C ILE A 712 -31.16 -10.41 57.11
N VAL A 713 -31.45 -9.20 56.61
CA VAL A 713 -30.96 -8.66 55.35
C VAL A 713 -30.18 -7.40 55.65
N GLU A 714 -28.94 -7.32 55.13
CA GLU A 714 -28.18 -6.08 55.16
C GLU A 714 -28.66 -5.12 54.08
N ASP A 715 -28.91 -3.85 54.42
CA ASP A 715 -29.54 -2.89 53.50
C ASP A 715 -28.68 -2.60 52.25
N THR A 716 -27.36 -2.77 52.36
CA THR A 716 -26.39 -2.63 51.24
C THR A 716 -26.42 -3.82 50.30
N TYR A 717 -26.87 -5.02 50.75
CA TYR A 717 -26.94 -6.25 49.99
C TYR A 717 -28.32 -6.90 50.07
N PRO A 718 -29.36 -6.27 49.50
CA PRO A 718 -30.75 -6.64 49.77
C PRO A 718 -31.14 -8.04 49.25
N ASN A 719 -30.37 -8.64 48.37
CA ASN A 719 -30.60 -9.98 47.87
C ASN A 719 -29.99 -11.07 48.76
N CYS A 720 -28.97 -10.73 49.59
CA CYS A 720 -28.34 -11.68 50.51
C CYS A 720 -28.97 -11.65 51.90
N PHE A 721 -29.24 -12.81 52.46
CA PHE A 721 -29.87 -12.91 53.79
C PHE A 721 -29.31 -14.06 54.61
N SER A 722 -29.43 -13.90 55.95
CA SER A 722 -29.18 -14.98 56.88
C SER A 722 -30.50 -15.37 57.55
N ILE A 723 -30.69 -16.65 57.87
CA ILE A 723 -31.81 -17.17 58.65
C ILE A 723 -31.26 -17.76 59.93
N ALA A 724 -31.79 -17.31 61.04
CA ALA A 724 -31.46 -17.75 62.38
C ALA A 724 -32.64 -18.43 63.06
#